data_59065f11403a88fc253703ae9d6db3c8
#
_entry.id   59065f11403a88fc253703ae9d6db3c8
#
_cell.length_a   1.000
_cell.length_b   1.000
_cell.length_c   1.000
_cell.angle_alpha   90.00
_cell.angle_beta   90.00
_cell.angle_gamma   90.00
#
_symmetry.space_group_name_H-M   'P 1'
#
loop_
_entity.id
_entity.type
_entity.pdbx_description
1 polymer ?
#
loop_
_entity_poly.entity_id
_entity_poly.type
_entity_poly.pdbx_seq_one_letter_code
_entity_poly.pdbx_strand_id
1 'polypeptide(L)'
;MSIESQNSELREKESEISIVDIFHLVIANWYWFVLSILICAGIAFFYLKSSSKVYSRKASVLIRDDSKGGSISESTAFADISFLGGKRNVDNEVLVFQSRHLMEKVARRLHLDMSYKVKNGLREDELYTHSPITVLFPESEERQVIEMTVTPVDSATVRLSDFSLSIAGEEIRSAEVVDARLNDTISTPVGTMVVTPTLYYTDTYYGKPVYITKSNMEKVVEGYLRRINISLASKTATIINLVLDDVSTARAEDILNMLIAVYNEDVINDKNQIAVNTSKFINDRLIIIERELGSVDANIESFKRENQLTDITSETGMYLQNTSRYKQEGLSLENQLSIVKYIKEYLVDPQKGSDLIPANTGISDNSVESQIKEYNDMLLKRDKLVAGSSNKNPIVIDLNNSLGAMKQTIIRSVDNLIVGLNIQLKNIREQEEQTTKRIEAVPTQQKYVLTVERQQKIKEELYLYLLNKREENGLTLAITESNARIIDPASGSSDPVAPRTMMIFFGAIILGVTIPMGILWLINVTDTKVRTRKELDEVLTVPLLGDIPRHSVKKGEDVDSIAVSESGHDSVSEAFRIIRTNMEFMRVKSGNLQVVMFTSANPGAGKTFVSSNLAMSIAQTNKRVILVDADIRKGTLSGIFSNPSKRMGLTHYLSGHTNDLNEIIGVSEEYDKLDIVFSGPVPPNPAELLLSERFDHFIAELRKRYDYII
;
A
#
# COMPACT_ATOMS: atom_id res chain seq x y z
N MET A 1 5.85 8.31 -58.46
CA MET A 1 5.90 8.57 -57.03
C MET A 1 4.69 9.37 -56.70
N SER A 2 3.73 8.74 -56.07
CA SER A 2 2.29 9.03 -56.11
C SER A 2 1.93 10.15 -55.11
N ILE A 3 0.93 10.90 -55.47
CA ILE A 3 0.22 11.95 -54.71
C ILE A 3 -0.24 11.44 -53.33
N GLU A 4 -0.26 10.13 -53.10
CA GLU A 4 -0.61 9.49 -51.80
C GLU A 4 0.49 9.60 -50.73
N SER A 5 1.77 9.74 -51.10
CA SER A 5 2.86 9.87 -50.14
C SER A 5 3.02 11.31 -49.59
N GLN A 6 2.53 12.31 -50.35
CA GLN A 6 2.49 13.70 -49.83
C GLN A 6 1.29 13.95 -48.92
N ASN A 7 0.22 13.17 -49.05
CA ASN A 7 -0.94 13.28 -48.15
C ASN A 7 -0.77 12.57 -46.83
N SER A 8 0.21 11.67 -46.68
CA SER A 8 0.52 11.03 -45.38
C SER A 8 1.43 11.89 -44.50
N GLU A 9 2.33 12.68 -45.09
CA GLU A 9 3.19 13.61 -44.34
C GLU A 9 2.45 14.88 -43.86
N LEU A 10 1.29 15.20 -44.52
CA LEU A 10 0.43 16.32 -44.11
C LEU A 10 -0.55 15.95 -42.97
N ARG A 11 -0.69 14.68 -42.64
CA ARG A 11 -1.58 14.20 -41.56
C ARG A 11 -0.91 14.02 -40.20
N GLU A 12 0.41 14.09 -40.08
CA GLU A 12 1.15 13.92 -38.85
C GLU A 12 1.71 15.21 -38.20
N LYS A 13 1.34 16.39 -38.70
CA LYS A 13 1.47 17.58 -37.85
C LYS A 13 0.21 17.72 -37.00
N GLU A 14 0.09 16.80 -35.99
CA GLU A 14 -0.69 17.11 -34.80
C GLU A 14 -0.27 18.50 -34.34
N SER A 15 -1.21 19.36 -34.12
CA SER A 15 -1.01 20.71 -33.60
C SER A 15 -0.22 20.59 -32.29
N GLU A 16 1.11 20.64 -32.34
CA GLU A 16 1.94 20.78 -31.15
C GLU A 16 1.51 22.07 -30.48
N ILE A 17 0.71 21.93 -29.44
CA ILE A 17 0.33 23.06 -28.58
C ILE A 17 1.63 23.64 -28.07
N SER A 18 2.02 24.80 -28.61
CA SER A 18 3.23 25.47 -28.19
C SER A 18 3.15 25.82 -26.71
N ILE A 19 4.24 25.57 -25.96
CA ILE A 19 4.34 25.99 -24.55
C ILE A 19 3.95 27.46 -24.38
N VAL A 20 4.20 28.27 -25.38
CA VAL A 20 3.86 29.73 -25.41
C VAL A 20 2.33 29.91 -25.46
N ASP A 21 1.59 29.07 -26.19
CA ASP A 21 0.13 29.18 -26.28
C ASP A 21 -0.53 28.78 -24.95
N ILE A 22 0.00 27.76 -24.28
CA ILE A 22 -0.42 27.40 -22.92
C ILE A 22 -0.18 28.57 -21.95
N PHE A 23 0.99 29.22 -22.04
CA PHE A 23 1.34 30.36 -21.17
C PHE A 23 0.41 31.55 -21.38
N HIS A 24 0.09 31.90 -22.64
CA HIS A 24 -0.89 32.93 -22.96
C HIS A 24 -2.31 32.57 -22.46
N LEU A 25 -2.71 31.30 -22.58
CA LEU A 25 -4.01 30.83 -22.14
C LEU A 25 -4.15 30.91 -20.59
N VAL A 26 -3.08 30.60 -19.88
CA VAL A 26 -3.02 30.73 -18.41
C VAL A 26 -3.09 32.20 -17.98
N ILE A 27 -2.33 33.09 -18.62
CA ILE A 27 -2.32 34.52 -18.29
C ILE A 27 -3.67 35.16 -18.59
N ALA A 28 -4.28 34.82 -19.72
CA ALA A 28 -5.59 35.34 -20.10
C ALA A 28 -6.71 34.95 -19.12
N ASN A 29 -6.56 33.79 -18.45
CA ASN A 29 -7.58 33.24 -17.57
C ASN A 29 -7.08 33.02 -16.12
N TRP A 30 -6.06 33.76 -15.69
CA TRP A 30 -5.39 33.59 -14.40
C TRP A 30 -6.34 33.57 -13.19
N TYR A 31 -7.45 34.30 -13.25
CA TYR A 31 -8.45 34.36 -12.18
C TYR A 31 -9.14 33.00 -11.91
N TRP A 32 -9.30 32.15 -12.94
CA TRP A 32 -9.82 30.78 -12.77
C TRP A 32 -8.84 29.88 -12.02
N PHE A 33 -7.54 30.05 -12.27
CA PHE A 33 -6.49 29.33 -11.56
C PHE A 33 -6.43 29.76 -10.10
N VAL A 34 -6.47 31.04 -9.81
CA VAL A 34 -6.49 31.56 -8.43
C VAL A 34 -7.72 31.06 -7.68
N LEU A 35 -8.90 31.14 -8.28
CA LEU A 35 -10.14 30.67 -7.68
C LEU A 35 -10.08 29.16 -7.39
N SER A 36 -9.63 28.36 -8.34
CA SER A 36 -9.49 26.91 -8.20
C SER A 36 -8.49 26.55 -7.09
N ILE A 37 -7.33 27.20 -7.05
CA ILE A 37 -6.32 26.99 -5.99
C ILE A 37 -6.91 27.35 -4.62
N LEU A 38 -7.65 28.46 -4.50
CA LEU A 38 -8.28 28.84 -3.24
C LEU A 38 -9.33 27.82 -2.79
N ILE A 39 -10.13 27.29 -3.70
CA ILE A 39 -11.13 26.24 -3.40
C ILE A 39 -10.41 24.97 -2.96
N CYS A 40 -9.42 24.48 -3.73
CA CYS A 40 -8.66 23.29 -3.38
C CYS A 40 -7.88 23.45 -2.06
N ALA A 41 -7.28 24.60 -1.81
CA ALA A 41 -6.62 24.90 -0.54
C ALA A 41 -7.61 24.98 0.63
N GLY A 42 -8.81 25.51 0.41
CA GLY A 42 -9.90 25.53 1.39
C GLY A 42 -10.36 24.12 1.76
N ILE A 43 -10.54 23.24 0.77
CA ILE A 43 -10.88 21.82 0.97
C ILE A 43 -9.75 21.11 1.72
N ALA A 44 -8.50 21.31 1.32
CA ALA A 44 -7.33 20.75 1.99
C ALA A 44 -7.22 21.21 3.45
N PHE A 45 -7.46 22.49 3.73
CA PHE A 45 -7.47 23.03 5.07
C PHE A 45 -8.59 22.42 5.93
N PHE A 46 -9.80 22.29 5.39
CA PHE A 46 -10.92 21.65 6.07
C PHE A 46 -10.63 20.19 6.37
N TYR A 47 -10.09 19.45 5.39
CA TYR A 47 -9.64 18.06 5.56
C TYR A 47 -8.60 17.93 6.68
N LEU A 48 -7.55 18.77 6.66
CA LEU A 48 -6.52 18.77 7.70
C LEU A 48 -7.05 19.10 9.09
N LYS A 49 -8.05 19.97 9.18
CA LYS A 49 -8.67 20.34 10.44
C LYS A 49 -9.61 19.26 10.98
N SER A 50 -10.21 18.46 10.10
CA SER A 50 -11.11 17.35 10.46
C SER A 50 -10.35 16.04 10.72
N SER A 51 -9.17 15.86 10.13
CA SER A 51 -8.39 14.63 10.24
C SER A 51 -7.72 14.50 11.60
N SER A 52 -7.75 13.29 12.19
CA SER A 52 -7.04 12.97 13.42
C SER A 52 -5.53 12.89 13.14
N LYS A 53 -4.74 13.42 14.05
CA LYS A 53 -3.27 13.37 13.98
C LYS A 53 -2.79 11.97 14.32
N VAL A 54 -1.89 11.41 13.53
CA VAL A 54 -1.28 10.11 13.74
C VAL A 54 0.19 10.32 14.12
N TYR A 55 0.61 9.62 15.16
CA TYR A 55 1.96 9.68 15.69
C TYR A 55 2.65 8.33 15.53
N SER A 56 3.94 8.35 15.21
CA SER A 56 4.75 7.14 15.11
C SER A 56 5.52 6.92 16.40
N ARG A 57 5.49 5.68 16.90
CA ARG A 57 6.27 5.23 18.05
C ARG A 57 7.15 4.06 17.66
N LYS A 58 8.36 4.05 18.17
CA LYS A 58 9.35 3.03 17.86
C LYS A 58 9.95 2.47 19.14
N ALA A 59 10.10 1.15 19.19
CA ALA A 59 10.88 0.43 20.19
C ALA A 59 11.96 -0.40 19.49
N SER A 60 13.09 -0.62 20.18
CA SER A 60 14.18 -1.44 19.66
C SER A 60 14.55 -2.51 20.68
N VAL A 61 14.64 -3.75 20.21
CA VAL A 61 14.88 -4.93 21.05
C VAL A 61 16.05 -5.72 20.49
N LEU A 62 16.99 -6.08 21.37
CA LEU A 62 18.08 -6.99 21.05
C LEU A 62 17.65 -8.42 21.37
N ILE A 63 17.70 -9.30 20.40
CA ILE A 63 17.52 -10.74 20.62
C ILE A 63 18.86 -11.35 21.00
N ARG A 64 18.93 -11.91 22.21
CA ARG A 64 20.10 -12.63 22.67
C ARG A 64 20.20 -13.99 21.98
N ASP A 65 21.39 -14.33 21.54
CA ASP A 65 21.69 -15.65 21.03
C ASP A 65 22.19 -16.52 22.19
N ASP A 66 21.31 -17.40 22.67
CA ASP A 66 21.64 -18.33 23.77
C ASP A 66 22.73 -19.36 23.39
N SER A 67 23.14 -19.39 22.12
CA SER A 67 24.19 -20.31 21.63
C SER A 67 25.58 -19.98 22.17
N LYS A 68 25.78 -18.81 22.82
CA LYS A 68 27.06 -18.39 23.41
C LYS A 68 27.14 -18.55 24.91
N GLY A 69 26.10 -19.04 25.58
CA GLY A 69 26.11 -19.43 26.98
C GLY A 69 26.69 -20.83 27.12
N GLY A 70 27.90 -21.04 26.67
CA GLY A 70 28.61 -22.30 26.82
C GLY A 70 28.90 -22.59 28.26
N SER A 71 28.41 -23.74 28.76
CA SER A 71 29.02 -24.39 29.90
C SER A 71 30.54 -24.50 29.67
N ILE A 72 31.31 -23.94 30.58
CA ILE A 72 32.75 -24.15 30.64
C ILE A 72 32.96 -25.62 31.00
N SER A 73 33.08 -26.50 30.02
CA SER A 73 33.65 -27.84 30.21
C SER A 73 34.29 -28.31 28.91
N GLU A 74 35.61 -28.28 28.95
CA GLU A 74 36.54 -29.19 28.31
C GLU A 74 36.04 -30.06 27.15
N SER A 75 36.11 -29.51 25.92
CA SER A 75 36.62 -30.22 24.75
C SER A 75 36.72 -29.27 23.56
N THR A 76 37.87 -28.61 23.47
CA THR A 76 38.27 -27.72 22.36
C THR A 76 38.59 -28.47 21.06
N ALA A 77 38.21 -29.75 20.91
CA ALA A 77 38.51 -30.54 19.74
C ALA A 77 37.40 -30.59 18.68
N PHE A 78 36.19 -30.08 18.94
CA PHE A 78 35.06 -30.11 18.00
C PHE A 78 34.40 -28.73 17.73
N ALA A 79 35.08 -27.65 18.05
CA ALA A 79 34.58 -26.30 17.81
C ALA A 79 34.43 -25.96 16.31
N ASP A 80 35.07 -26.71 15.40
CA ASP A 80 35.02 -26.41 13.96
C ASP A 80 33.81 -26.99 13.22
N ILE A 81 32.99 -27.84 13.87
CA ILE A 81 31.77 -28.38 13.25
C ILE A 81 30.55 -27.49 13.54
N SER A 82 30.66 -26.56 14.47
CA SER A 82 29.57 -25.60 14.79
C SER A 82 29.31 -24.57 13.67
N PHE A 83 30.05 -24.60 12.58
CA PHE A 83 29.77 -23.77 11.40
C PHE A 83 28.49 -24.22 10.64
N LEU A 84 27.97 -25.42 10.93
CA LEU A 84 26.70 -25.93 10.41
C LEU A 84 25.54 -25.81 11.42
N GLY A 85 25.83 -25.35 12.67
CA GLY A 85 24.80 -24.99 13.64
C GLY A 85 24.07 -23.74 13.16
N GLY A 86 22.86 -23.91 12.69
CA GLY A 86 22.05 -22.87 12.11
C GLY A 86 22.05 -21.61 12.96
N LYS A 87 22.46 -20.49 12.36
CA LYS A 87 22.19 -19.17 12.92
C LYS A 87 20.74 -19.17 13.36
N ARG A 88 20.48 -18.98 14.64
CA ARG A 88 19.11 -18.74 15.12
C ARG A 88 18.56 -17.66 14.21
N ASN A 89 17.59 -18.02 13.38
CA ASN A 89 17.14 -17.13 12.33
C ASN A 89 16.32 -16.05 13.01
N VAL A 90 16.93 -14.89 13.29
CA VAL A 90 16.27 -13.75 13.92
C VAL A 90 15.04 -13.34 13.09
N ASP A 91 15.02 -13.70 11.81
CA ASP A 91 13.83 -13.57 10.97
C ASP A 91 12.62 -14.34 11.52
N ASN A 92 12.86 -15.52 12.13
CA ASN A 92 11.78 -16.26 12.79
C ASN A 92 11.24 -15.52 14.03
N GLU A 93 12.09 -14.82 14.77
CA GLU A 93 11.63 -14.02 15.91
C GLU A 93 10.78 -12.83 15.46
N VAL A 94 11.09 -12.24 14.30
CA VAL A 94 10.24 -11.22 13.68
C VAL A 94 8.84 -11.78 13.41
N LEU A 95 8.74 -13.01 12.86
CA LEU A 95 7.46 -13.66 12.62
C LEU A 95 6.70 -13.99 13.93
N VAL A 96 7.42 -14.35 14.99
CA VAL A 96 6.81 -14.57 16.31
C VAL A 96 6.22 -13.27 16.84
N PHE A 97 6.95 -12.15 16.76
CA PHE A 97 6.41 -10.83 17.12
C PHE A 97 5.18 -10.43 16.31
N GLN A 98 5.10 -10.85 15.04
CA GLN A 98 3.95 -10.64 14.16
C GLN A 98 2.81 -11.65 14.37
N SER A 99 2.95 -12.57 15.34
CA SER A 99 1.95 -13.60 15.56
C SER A 99 0.65 -13.01 16.11
N ARG A 100 -0.47 -13.56 15.63
CA ARG A 100 -1.79 -13.19 16.14
C ARG A 100 -1.92 -13.50 17.64
N HIS A 101 -1.31 -14.58 18.10
CA HIS A 101 -1.35 -15.02 19.50
C HIS A 101 -0.77 -13.95 20.45
N LEU A 102 0.40 -13.41 20.11
CA LEU A 102 1.00 -12.34 20.93
C LEU A 102 0.14 -11.07 20.92
N MET A 103 -0.30 -10.65 19.72
CA MET A 103 -1.12 -9.44 19.61
C MET A 103 -2.47 -9.59 20.32
N GLU A 104 -3.07 -10.79 20.32
CA GLU A 104 -4.31 -11.06 21.06
C GLU A 104 -4.10 -10.92 22.57
N LYS A 105 -3.01 -11.47 23.10
CA LYS A 105 -2.66 -11.29 24.52
C LYS A 105 -2.47 -9.81 24.88
N VAL A 106 -1.79 -9.05 24.00
CA VAL A 106 -1.61 -7.59 24.18
C VAL A 106 -2.95 -6.88 24.16
N ALA A 107 -3.79 -7.19 23.15
CA ALA A 107 -5.10 -6.55 23.00
C ALA A 107 -6.02 -6.82 24.20
N ARG A 108 -6.00 -8.03 24.76
CA ARG A 108 -6.76 -8.39 25.96
C ARG A 108 -6.24 -7.68 27.21
N ARG A 109 -4.90 -7.61 27.41
CA ARG A 109 -4.31 -6.97 28.59
C ARG A 109 -4.50 -5.45 28.62
N LEU A 110 -4.48 -4.83 27.46
CA LEU A 110 -4.65 -3.38 27.31
C LEU A 110 -6.09 -2.96 27.00
N HIS A 111 -7.04 -3.91 26.93
CA HIS A 111 -8.43 -3.65 26.56
C HIS A 111 -8.55 -2.80 25.29
N LEU A 112 -7.80 -3.19 24.23
CA LEU A 112 -7.75 -2.43 22.98
C LEU A 112 -9.05 -2.54 22.16
N ASP A 113 -9.96 -3.42 22.56
CA ASP A 113 -11.31 -3.51 22.05
C ASP A 113 -12.17 -2.31 22.46
N MET A 114 -11.76 -1.55 23.50
CA MET A 114 -12.45 -0.37 23.98
C MET A 114 -11.82 0.91 23.45
N SER A 115 -12.64 1.79 22.87
CA SER A 115 -12.24 3.11 22.38
C SER A 115 -13.12 4.18 23.04
N TYR A 116 -12.49 5.25 23.51
CA TYR A 116 -13.13 6.38 24.17
C TYR A 116 -12.80 7.65 23.43
N LYS A 117 -13.78 8.27 22.78
CA LYS A 117 -13.56 9.45 21.95
C LYS A 117 -14.36 10.65 22.45
N VAL A 118 -13.79 11.83 22.29
CA VAL A 118 -14.48 13.10 22.52
C VAL A 118 -14.39 13.96 21.27
N LYS A 119 -15.49 14.64 20.96
CA LYS A 119 -15.55 15.54 19.82
C LYS A 119 -14.94 16.89 20.18
N ASN A 120 -13.85 17.24 19.52
CA ASN A 120 -13.14 18.50 19.70
C ASN A 120 -13.26 19.33 18.41
N GLY A 121 -14.31 20.13 18.31
CA GLY A 121 -14.68 20.86 17.11
C GLY A 121 -15.09 19.93 15.97
N LEU A 122 -14.30 19.86 14.91
CA LEU A 122 -14.53 18.99 13.73
C LEU A 122 -13.81 17.64 13.82
N ARG A 123 -12.99 17.44 14.83
CA ARG A 123 -12.16 16.25 15.00
C ARG A 123 -12.62 15.43 16.20
N GLU A 124 -12.49 14.12 16.09
CA GLU A 124 -12.64 13.19 17.20
C GLU A 124 -11.25 12.85 17.78
N ASP A 125 -11.06 13.15 19.06
CA ASP A 125 -9.83 12.83 19.77
C ASP A 125 -10.04 11.57 20.61
N GLU A 126 -9.13 10.59 20.45
CA GLU A 126 -9.08 9.36 21.24
C GLU A 126 -8.48 9.66 22.63
N LEU A 127 -9.17 9.33 23.69
CA LEU A 127 -8.74 9.60 25.04
C LEU A 127 -7.87 8.49 25.64
N TYR A 128 -8.10 7.23 25.24
CA TYR A 128 -7.42 6.05 25.77
C TYR A 128 -7.35 6.05 27.31
N THR A 129 -6.14 6.13 27.92
CA THR A 129 -5.95 6.16 29.37
C THR A 129 -6.43 7.46 30.05
N HIS A 130 -6.63 8.55 29.28
CA HIS A 130 -7.11 9.83 29.78
C HIS A 130 -8.63 9.95 29.74
N SER A 131 -9.34 8.85 29.44
CA SER A 131 -10.80 8.84 29.52
C SER A 131 -11.28 9.14 30.92
N PRO A 132 -12.33 9.99 31.11
CA PRO A 132 -12.91 10.23 32.41
C PRO A 132 -13.59 8.99 32.99
N ILE A 133 -14.00 8.07 32.16
CA ILE A 133 -14.76 6.87 32.53
C ILE A 133 -14.17 5.62 31.91
N THR A 134 -14.38 4.50 32.56
CA THR A 134 -14.16 3.16 32.02
C THR A 134 -15.46 2.39 32.06
N VAL A 135 -15.79 1.70 30.99
CA VAL A 135 -17.00 0.86 30.88
C VAL A 135 -16.61 -0.60 30.79
N LEU A 136 -17.24 -1.40 31.62
CA LEU A 136 -17.10 -2.84 31.61
C LEU A 136 -18.44 -3.47 31.16
N PHE A 137 -18.33 -4.46 30.28
CA PHE A 137 -19.45 -5.25 29.79
C PHE A 137 -19.29 -6.71 30.25
N PRO A 138 -19.77 -7.11 31.44
CA PRO A 138 -19.51 -8.42 32.01
C PRO A 138 -20.02 -9.60 31.19
N GLU A 139 -21.14 -9.39 30.48
CA GLU A 139 -21.84 -10.45 29.72
C GLU A 139 -21.65 -10.36 28.21
N SER A 140 -20.82 -9.41 27.74
CA SER A 140 -20.64 -9.24 26.31
C SER A 140 -19.68 -10.25 25.71
N GLU A 141 -20.06 -10.82 24.56
CA GLU A 141 -19.17 -11.67 23.78
C GLU A 141 -18.08 -10.85 23.08
N GLU A 142 -16.94 -11.48 22.82
CA GLU A 142 -15.81 -10.83 22.15
C GLU A 142 -16.09 -10.40 20.71
N ARG A 143 -17.08 -11.03 20.07
CA ARG A 143 -17.47 -10.73 18.68
C ARG A 143 -18.49 -9.61 18.55
N GLN A 144 -19.08 -9.18 19.63
CA GLN A 144 -20.06 -8.11 19.62
C GLN A 144 -19.39 -6.76 19.46
N VAL A 145 -20.00 -5.89 18.66
CA VAL A 145 -19.64 -4.46 18.57
C VAL A 145 -20.74 -3.68 19.26
N ILE A 146 -20.34 -2.87 20.24
CA ILE A 146 -21.24 -2.02 21.01
C ILE A 146 -20.78 -0.58 20.83
N GLU A 147 -21.70 0.29 20.45
CA GLU A 147 -21.48 1.72 20.40
C GLU A 147 -22.50 2.42 21.29
N MET A 148 -22.04 3.43 22.02
CA MET A 148 -22.91 4.25 22.85
C MET A 148 -22.25 5.59 23.19
N THR A 149 -23.06 6.50 23.67
CA THR A 149 -22.63 7.80 24.17
C THR A 149 -22.83 7.86 25.67
N VAL A 150 -21.79 8.21 26.43
CA VAL A 150 -21.87 8.45 27.85
C VAL A 150 -21.57 9.91 28.14
N THR A 151 -22.51 10.60 28.76
CA THR A 151 -22.36 12.00 29.14
C THR A 151 -22.31 12.11 30.66
N PRO A 152 -21.17 12.47 31.27
CA PRO A 152 -21.07 12.79 32.69
C PRO A 152 -22.02 13.94 33.04
N VAL A 153 -22.88 13.76 34.04
CA VAL A 153 -23.83 14.79 34.47
C VAL A 153 -23.32 15.51 35.70
N ASP A 154 -22.92 14.75 36.70
CA ASP A 154 -22.34 15.26 37.95
C ASP A 154 -21.29 14.27 38.51
N SER A 155 -20.86 14.45 39.76
CA SER A 155 -19.82 13.61 40.40
C SER A 155 -20.24 12.15 40.62
N ALA A 156 -21.50 11.79 40.48
CA ALA A 156 -22.05 10.48 40.80
C ALA A 156 -22.91 9.87 39.71
N THR A 157 -23.38 10.70 38.73
CA THR A 157 -24.33 10.26 37.71
C THR A 157 -23.84 10.51 36.31
N VAL A 158 -24.23 9.60 35.44
CA VAL A 158 -23.94 9.65 33.99
C VAL A 158 -25.22 9.39 33.21
N ARG A 159 -25.32 10.00 32.04
CA ARG A 159 -26.39 9.77 31.08
C ARG A 159 -25.86 8.92 29.92
N LEU A 160 -26.55 7.83 29.64
CA LEU A 160 -26.26 6.88 28.59
C LEU A 160 -27.28 7.06 27.45
N SER A 161 -26.82 7.15 26.23
CA SER A 161 -27.65 7.30 25.02
C SER A 161 -27.02 6.66 23.78
N ASP A 162 -27.76 6.69 22.66
CA ASP A 162 -27.30 6.29 21.34
C ASP A 162 -26.76 4.85 21.31
N PHE A 163 -27.50 3.93 21.89
CA PHE A 163 -27.09 2.53 21.95
C PHE A 163 -27.17 1.84 20.58
N SER A 164 -26.11 1.23 20.18
CA SER A 164 -26.03 0.35 19.01
C SER A 164 -25.32 -0.94 19.38
N LEU A 165 -25.93 -2.07 19.04
CA LEU A 165 -25.38 -3.42 19.20
C LEU A 165 -25.35 -4.09 17.85
N SER A 166 -24.19 -4.50 17.40
CA SER A 166 -24.02 -5.29 16.17
C SER A 166 -23.51 -6.70 16.48
N ILE A 167 -24.27 -7.71 16.06
CA ILE A 167 -23.98 -9.12 16.21
C ILE A 167 -24.10 -9.78 14.83
N ALA A 168 -23.03 -10.38 14.34
CA ALA A 168 -22.99 -11.13 13.06
C ALA A 168 -23.52 -10.34 11.83
N GLY A 169 -23.51 -8.99 11.89
CA GLY A 169 -23.96 -8.11 10.80
C GLY A 169 -25.38 -7.58 10.97
N GLU A 170 -26.14 -8.04 11.96
CA GLU A 170 -27.40 -7.43 12.36
C GLU A 170 -27.11 -6.31 13.35
N GLU A 171 -27.66 -5.12 13.10
CA GLU A 171 -27.51 -3.94 13.94
C GLU A 171 -28.84 -3.61 14.63
N ILE A 172 -28.79 -3.57 15.96
CA ILE A 172 -29.92 -3.17 16.82
C ILE A 172 -29.59 -1.80 17.38
N ARG A 173 -30.38 -0.79 17.06
CA ARG A 173 -30.24 0.57 17.59
C ARG A 173 -31.37 0.89 18.54
N SER A 174 -31.05 1.56 19.64
CA SER A 174 -32.04 2.10 20.60
C SER A 174 -31.73 3.58 20.89
N ALA A 175 -32.74 4.40 20.78
CA ALA A 175 -32.70 5.81 21.16
C ALA A 175 -33.08 6.04 22.64
N GLU A 176 -33.16 5.00 23.45
CA GLU A 176 -33.44 5.07 24.86
C GLU A 176 -32.34 5.88 25.58
N VAL A 177 -32.74 6.68 26.56
CA VAL A 177 -31.81 7.43 27.40
C VAL A 177 -31.92 6.90 28.82
N VAL A 178 -30.82 6.48 29.40
CA VAL A 178 -30.74 5.88 30.74
C VAL A 178 -29.87 6.77 31.62
N ASP A 179 -30.42 7.33 32.66
CA ASP A 179 -29.65 8.02 33.69
C ASP A 179 -29.24 7.00 34.77
N ALA A 180 -27.94 6.90 35.03
CA ALA A 180 -27.37 5.85 35.88
C ALA A 180 -26.35 6.41 36.86
N ARG A 181 -26.12 5.69 37.96
CA ARG A 181 -25.04 6.01 38.90
C ARG A 181 -23.77 5.31 38.53
N LEU A 182 -22.67 6.00 38.83
CA LEU A 182 -21.34 5.41 38.67
C LEU A 182 -21.14 4.23 39.62
N ASN A 183 -20.40 3.21 39.17
CA ASN A 183 -20.10 1.94 39.84
C ASN A 183 -21.32 1.01 40.10
N ASP A 184 -22.51 1.37 39.65
CA ASP A 184 -23.67 0.50 39.71
C ASP A 184 -23.77 -0.39 38.45
N THR A 185 -24.38 -1.56 38.61
CA THR A 185 -24.70 -2.42 37.46
C THR A 185 -25.94 -1.88 36.78
N ILE A 186 -25.79 -1.51 35.51
CA ILE A 186 -26.83 -0.84 34.71
C ILE A 186 -27.35 -1.83 33.69
N SER A 187 -28.64 -2.05 33.63
CA SER A 187 -29.28 -2.79 32.54
C SER A 187 -29.63 -1.83 31.41
N THR A 188 -29.13 -2.11 30.21
CA THR A 188 -29.30 -1.29 29.02
C THR A 188 -29.75 -2.13 27.83
N PRO A 189 -30.22 -1.51 26.73
CA PRO A 189 -30.61 -2.23 25.52
C PRO A 189 -29.48 -3.07 24.89
N VAL A 190 -28.22 -2.78 25.23
CA VAL A 190 -27.03 -3.48 24.71
C VAL A 190 -26.42 -4.46 25.73
N GLY A 191 -27.12 -4.72 26.80
CA GLY A 191 -26.71 -5.64 27.87
C GLY A 191 -26.37 -4.96 29.18
N THR A 192 -25.93 -5.75 30.16
CA THR A 192 -25.50 -5.25 31.46
C THR A 192 -24.11 -4.61 31.36
N MET A 193 -23.95 -3.45 32.01
CA MET A 193 -22.68 -2.75 32.04
C MET A 193 -22.42 -2.05 33.38
N VAL A 194 -21.17 -1.72 33.64
CA VAL A 194 -20.76 -0.92 34.78
C VAL A 194 -19.90 0.22 34.27
N VAL A 195 -20.29 1.46 34.63
CA VAL A 195 -19.52 2.68 34.33
C VAL A 195 -18.76 3.11 35.57
N THR A 196 -17.42 3.11 35.46
CA THR A 196 -16.53 3.44 36.58
C THR A 196 -15.81 4.76 36.29
N PRO A 197 -15.73 5.71 37.24
CA PRO A 197 -14.98 6.94 37.07
C PRO A 197 -13.48 6.66 37.16
N THR A 198 -12.70 7.35 36.35
CA THR A 198 -11.23 7.32 36.39
C THR A 198 -10.69 8.54 37.16
N LEU A 199 -9.37 8.64 37.29
CA LEU A 199 -8.70 9.82 37.85
C LEU A 199 -8.96 11.11 37.06
N TYR A 200 -9.39 10.98 35.80
CA TYR A 200 -9.71 12.10 34.91
C TYR A 200 -11.17 12.51 34.94
N TYR A 201 -11.97 11.91 35.81
CA TYR A 201 -13.38 12.30 36.01
C TYR A 201 -13.45 13.60 36.78
N THR A 202 -13.54 14.72 36.03
CA THR A 202 -13.56 16.08 36.57
C THR A 202 -14.74 16.85 35.99
N ASP A 203 -15.05 17.97 36.62
CA ASP A 203 -16.11 18.91 36.20
C ASP A 203 -15.95 19.42 34.77
N THR A 204 -14.71 19.42 34.25
CA THR A 204 -14.41 19.76 32.85
C THR A 204 -15.11 18.86 31.84
N TYR A 205 -15.49 17.66 32.21
CA TYR A 205 -16.20 16.70 31.36
C TYR A 205 -17.73 16.70 31.57
N TYR A 206 -18.27 17.43 32.55
CA TYR A 206 -19.72 17.48 32.76
C TYR A 206 -20.40 18.08 31.54
N GLY A 207 -21.45 17.41 31.06
CA GLY A 207 -22.17 17.77 29.85
C GLY A 207 -21.48 17.50 28.53
N LYS A 208 -20.23 16.95 28.53
CA LYS A 208 -19.53 16.57 27.30
C LYS A 208 -19.77 15.10 26.98
N PRO A 209 -20.27 14.78 25.79
CA PRO A 209 -20.48 13.41 25.38
C PRO A 209 -19.13 12.71 25.13
N VAL A 210 -18.97 11.54 25.71
CA VAL A 210 -17.87 10.59 25.44
C VAL A 210 -18.45 9.46 24.59
N TYR A 211 -17.95 9.30 23.40
CA TYR A 211 -18.34 8.23 22.49
C TYR A 211 -17.54 6.98 22.81
N ILE A 212 -18.23 5.90 23.12
CA ILE A 212 -17.62 4.63 23.51
C ILE A 212 -17.93 3.60 22.44
N THR A 213 -16.90 2.92 22.01
CA THR A 213 -17.02 1.81 21.06
C THR A 213 -16.29 0.61 21.62
N LYS A 214 -17.02 -0.50 21.84
CA LYS A 214 -16.45 -1.84 22.02
C LYS A 214 -16.41 -2.52 20.67
N SER A 215 -15.23 -2.85 20.21
CA SER A 215 -15.01 -3.48 18.91
C SER A 215 -14.81 -4.99 19.03
N ASN A 216 -15.10 -5.71 17.95
CA ASN A 216 -14.77 -7.14 17.85
C ASN A 216 -13.26 -7.35 18.03
N MET A 217 -12.86 -8.17 19.01
CA MET A 217 -11.46 -8.44 19.35
C MET A 217 -10.66 -8.98 18.17
N GLU A 218 -11.23 -9.85 17.34
CA GLU A 218 -10.55 -10.39 16.15
C GLU A 218 -10.18 -9.27 15.16
N LYS A 219 -11.10 -8.33 14.90
CA LYS A 219 -10.87 -7.19 14.02
C LYS A 219 -9.85 -6.21 14.59
N VAL A 220 -9.85 -6.03 15.91
CA VAL A 220 -8.88 -5.18 16.62
C VAL A 220 -7.47 -5.76 16.44
N VAL A 221 -7.29 -7.04 16.72
CA VAL A 221 -6.01 -7.75 16.56
C VAL A 221 -5.52 -7.66 15.11
N GLU A 222 -6.37 -7.95 14.12
CA GLU A 222 -6.00 -7.81 12.70
C GLU A 222 -5.63 -6.35 12.34
N GLY A 223 -6.37 -5.40 12.87
CA GLY A 223 -6.12 -3.98 12.65
C GLY A 223 -4.74 -3.54 13.16
N TYR A 224 -4.32 -4.02 14.32
CA TYR A 224 -2.99 -3.73 14.87
C TYR A 224 -1.88 -4.49 14.13
N LEU A 225 -2.08 -5.76 13.78
CA LEU A 225 -1.12 -6.54 12.98
C LEU A 225 -0.82 -5.89 11.62
N ARG A 226 -1.78 -5.20 11.01
CA ARG A 226 -1.57 -4.47 9.75
C ARG A 226 -0.84 -3.13 9.95
N ARG A 227 -0.99 -2.50 11.11
CA ARG A 227 -0.40 -1.19 11.41
C ARG A 227 0.99 -1.26 12.02
N ILE A 228 1.28 -2.38 12.72
CA ILE A 228 2.60 -2.57 13.31
C ILE A 228 3.58 -3.01 12.22
N ASN A 229 4.71 -2.32 12.17
CA ASN A 229 5.83 -2.68 11.29
C ASN A 229 6.97 -3.23 12.15
N ILE A 230 7.29 -4.50 11.95
CA ILE A 230 8.35 -5.19 12.68
C ILE A 230 9.41 -5.62 11.67
N SER A 231 10.62 -5.14 11.87
CA SER A 231 11.72 -5.36 10.93
C SER A 231 13.07 -5.43 11.63
N LEU A 232 14.03 -6.11 11.02
CA LEU A 232 15.41 -6.10 11.49
C LEU A 232 16.04 -4.72 11.26
N ALA A 233 16.87 -4.28 12.21
CA ALA A 233 17.62 -3.03 12.06
C ALA A 233 18.62 -3.10 10.88
N SER A 234 19.21 -4.27 10.63
CA SER A 234 20.01 -4.59 9.45
C SER A 234 19.99 -6.10 9.20
N LYS A 235 20.36 -6.53 7.98
CA LYS A 235 20.40 -7.97 7.62
C LYS A 235 21.36 -8.83 8.48
N THR A 236 22.26 -8.20 9.19
CA THR A 236 23.26 -8.88 10.03
C THR A 236 23.08 -8.59 11.52
N ALA A 237 22.15 -7.72 11.89
CA ALA A 237 21.90 -7.36 13.28
C ALA A 237 20.86 -8.27 13.92
N THR A 238 21.05 -8.54 15.20
CA THR A 238 20.08 -9.25 16.05
C THR A 238 19.11 -8.27 16.74
N ILE A 239 19.00 -7.06 16.20
CA ILE A 239 18.11 -6.00 16.71
C ILE A 239 16.86 -5.94 15.87
N ILE A 240 15.72 -6.04 16.53
CA ILE A 240 14.39 -5.89 15.92
C ILE A 240 13.86 -4.49 16.26
N ASN A 241 13.42 -3.78 15.25
CA ASN A 241 12.69 -2.52 15.37
C ASN A 241 11.20 -2.79 15.27
N LEU A 242 10.44 -2.29 16.23
CA LEU A 242 8.99 -2.31 16.24
C LEU A 242 8.52 -0.87 16.06
N VAL A 243 7.66 -0.62 15.09
CA VAL A 243 7.11 0.70 14.79
C VAL A 243 5.60 0.60 14.72
N LEU A 244 4.90 1.48 15.41
CA LEU A 244 3.44 1.55 15.39
C LEU A 244 3.00 2.99 15.19
N ASP A 245 2.12 3.18 14.24
CA ASP A 245 1.45 4.45 13.97
C ASP A 245 0.05 4.44 14.59
N ASP A 246 -0.20 5.37 15.52
CA ASP A 246 -1.50 5.47 16.21
C ASP A 246 -1.88 6.93 16.47
N VAL A 247 -3.16 7.16 16.67
CA VAL A 247 -3.69 8.49 17.03
C VAL A 247 -3.38 8.87 18.48
N SER A 248 -3.18 7.88 19.35
CA SER A 248 -2.78 8.07 20.74
C SER A 248 -1.33 7.63 20.92
N THR A 249 -0.48 8.56 21.35
CA THR A 249 0.94 8.30 21.64
C THR A 249 1.12 7.30 22.77
N ALA A 250 0.34 7.45 23.85
CA ALA A 250 0.37 6.56 25.00
C ALA A 250 -0.05 5.14 24.62
N ARG A 251 -1.12 5.00 23.82
CA ARG A 251 -1.58 3.69 23.37
C ARG A 251 -0.53 2.97 22.52
N ALA A 252 0.10 3.69 21.58
CA ALA A 252 1.16 3.11 20.78
C ALA A 252 2.37 2.65 21.61
N GLU A 253 2.78 3.45 22.60
CA GLU A 253 3.87 3.12 23.53
C GLU A 253 3.51 1.90 24.38
N ASP A 254 2.30 1.86 24.96
CA ASP A 254 1.81 0.74 25.75
C ASP A 254 1.73 -0.56 24.93
N ILE A 255 1.25 -0.49 23.70
CA ILE A 255 1.18 -1.67 22.81
C ILE A 255 2.56 -2.23 22.52
N LEU A 256 3.53 -1.37 22.14
CA LEU A 256 4.89 -1.82 21.83
C LEU A 256 5.58 -2.39 23.06
N ASN A 257 5.48 -1.72 24.20
CA ASN A 257 6.08 -2.18 25.45
C ASN A 257 5.42 -3.48 25.95
N MET A 258 4.09 -3.57 25.87
CA MET A 258 3.35 -4.77 26.27
C MET A 258 3.66 -5.95 25.34
N LEU A 259 3.84 -5.70 24.04
CA LEU A 259 4.20 -6.74 23.06
C LEU A 259 5.55 -7.37 23.42
N ILE A 260 6.52 -6.54 23.80
CA ILE A 260 7.83 -7.01 24.26
C ILE A 260 7.70 -7.78 25.57
N ALA A 261 6.89 -7.28 26.51
CA ALA A 261 6.68 -7.93 27.80
C ALA A 261 6.01 -9.31 27.64
N VAL A 262 4.97 -9.40 26.83
CA VAL A 262 4.25 -10.66 26.55
C VAL A 262 5.17 -11.65 25.82
N TYR A 263 5.95 -11.20 24.84
CA TYR A 263 6.94 -12.04 24.18
C TYR A 263 7.94 -12.62 25.19
N ASN A 264 8.50 -11.79 26.07
CA ASN A 264 9.45 -12.24 27.09
C ASN A 264 8.82 -13.24 28.06
N GLU A 265 7.61 -12.97 28.50
CA GLU A 265 6.85 -13.88 29.36
C GLU A 265 6.62 -15.25 28.69
N ASP A 266 6.22 -15.25 27.43
CA ASP A 266 6.01 -16.47 26.67
C ASP A 266 7.30 -17.29 26.52
N VAL A 267 8.41 -16.62 26.19
CA VAL A 267 9.73 -17.29 26.10
C VAL A 267 10.15 -17.90 27.42
N ILE A 268 9.95 -17.18 28.53
CA ILE A 268 10.25 -17.70 29.88
C ILE A 268 9.37 -18.91 30.20
N ASN A 269 8.06 -18.83 29.93
CA ASN A 269 7.14 -19.92 30.16
C ASN A 269 7.51 -21.18 29.35
N ASP A 270 7.88 -21.00 28.08
CA ASP A 270 8.32 -22.11 27.23
C ASP A 270 9.59 -22.78 27.75
N LYS A 271 10.61 -21.98 28.11
CA LYS A 271 11.84 -22.50 28.71
C LYS A 271 11.55 -23.25 30.02
N ASN A 272 10.70 -22.68 30.88
CA ASN A 272 10.30 -23.31 32.12
C ASN A 272 9.57 -24.63 31.89
N GLN A 273 8.69 -24.72 30.90
CA GLN A 273 7.98 -25.95 30.57
C GLN A 273 8.93 -27.06 30.12
N ILE A 274 9.93 -26.72 29.28
CA ILE A 274 10.99 -27.65 28.87
C ILE A 274 11.76 -28.13 30.11
N ALA A 275 12.17 -27.21 30.97
CA ALA A 275 12.93 -27.55 32.18
C ALA A 275 12.13 -28.41 33.16
N VAL A 276 10.84 -28.13 33.34
CA VAL A 276 9.92 -28.96 34.16
C VAL A 276 9.78 -30.37 33.60
N ASN A 277 9.59 -30.50 32.28
CA ASN A 277 9.50 -31.81 31.62
C ASN A 277 10.81 -32.61 31.77
N THR A 278 11.94 -31.92 31.58
CA THR A 278 13.28 -32.51 31.78
C THR A 278 13.47 -32.95 33.23
N SER A 279 13.09 -32.11 34.20
CA SER A 279 13.16 -32.44 35.64
C SER A 279 12.34 -33.69 35.99
N LYS A 280 11.13 -33.76 35.46
CA LYS A 280 10.28 -34.94 35.65
C LYS A 280 10.92 -36.20 35.07
N PHE A 281 11.44 -36.13 33.84
CA PHE A 281 12.16 -37.25 33.23
C PHE A 281 13.36 -37.73 34.12
N ILE A 282 14.20 -36.79 34.54
CA ILE A 282 15.38 -37.14 35.41
C ILE A 282 14.92 -37.75 36.71
N ASN A 283 13.91 -37.19 37.38
CA ASN A 283 13.39 -37.71 38.61
C ASN A 283 12.81 -39.17 38.44
N ASP A 284 12.05 -39.39 37.41
CA ASP A 284 11.53 -40.74 37.10
C ASP A 284 12.66 -41.74 36.88
N ARG A 285 13.77 -41.29 36.25
CA ARG A 285 14.93 -42.13 36.01
C ARG A 285 15.76 -42.38 37.28
N LEU A 286 15.91 -41.36 38.13
CA LEU A 286 16.56 -41.53 39.46
C LEU A 286 15.86 -42.57 40.31
N ILE A 287 14.53 -42.58 40.38
CA ILE A 287 13.75 -43.58 41.13
C ILE A 287 14.04 -44.99 40.61
N ILE A 288 14.14 -45.16 39.31
CA ILE A 288 14.45 -46.46 38.70
C ILE A 288 15.85 -46.92 39.11
N ILE A 289 16.83 -46.05 38.97
CA ILE A 289 18.25 -46.37 39.27
C ILE A 289 18.45 -46.64 40.77
N GLU A 290 17.82 -45.84 41.64
CA GLU A 290 17.84 -46.07 43.10
C GLU A 290 17.29 -47.47 43.45
N ARG A 291 16.17 -47.88 42.84
CA ARG A 291 15.63 -49.23 43.00
C ARG A 291 16.57 -50.31 42.50
N GLU A 292 17.16 -50.09 41.34
CA GLU A 292 18.14 -51.02 40.75
C GLU A 292 19.40 -51.13 41.60
N LEU A 293 19.89 -49.99 42.14
CA LEU A 293 21.05 -49.96 43.03
C LEU A 293 20.76 -50.73 44.33
N GLY A 294 19.59 -50.43 44.94
CA GLY A 294 19.16 -51.17 46.13
C GLY A 294 19.03 -52.69 45.93
N SER A 295 18.58 -53.12 44.73
CA SER A 295 18.51 -54.57 44.41
C SER A 295 19.91 -55.17 44.25
N VAL A 296 20.88 -54.44 43.69
CA VAL A 296 22.26 -54.89 43.55
C VAL A 296 22.94 -54.97 44.93
N ASP A 297 22.70 -54.00 45.77
CA ASP A 297 23.23 -53.97 47.16
C ASP A 297 22.68 -55.16 47.94
N ALA A 298 21.41 -55.44 47.87
CA ALA A 298 20.78 -56.63 48.51
C ALA A 298 21.34 -57.94 47.98
N ASN A 299 21.61 -58.02 46.65
CA ASN A 299 22.23 -59.20 46.05
C ASN A 299 23.69 -59.39 46.53
N ILE A 300 24.46 -58.36 46.68
CA ILE A 300 25.83 -58.41 47.21
C ILE A 300 25.78 -58.89 48.68
N GLU A 301 24.92 -58.27 49.46
CA GLU A 301 24.76 -58.62 50.89
C GLU A 301 24.35 -60.08 51.08
N SER A 302 23.30 -60.52 50.36
CA SER A 302 22.82 -61.91 50.46
C SER A 302 23.89 -62.90 50.03
N PHE A 303 24.61 -62.62 48.94
CA PHE A 303 25.63 -63.52 48.43
C PHE A 303 26.83 -63.58 49.41
N LYS A 304 27.32 -62.45 49.93
CA LYS A 304 28.39 -62.41 50.93
C LYS A 304 28.01 -63.18 52.21
N ARG A 305 26.75 -63.03 52.66
CA ARG A 305 26.23 -63.69 53.83
C ARG A 305 26.09 -65.21 53.63
N GLU A 306 25.54 -65.66 52.52
CA GLU A 306 25.31 -67.10 52.19
C GLU A 306 26.66 -67.86 52.03
N ASN A 307 27.68 -67.16 51.47
CA ASN A 307 28.96 -67.81 51.21
C ASN A 307 30.06 -67.49 52.27
N GLN A 308 29.74 -66.74 53.32
CA GLN A 308 30.68 -66.40 54.44
C GLN A 308 31.98 -65.76 53.94
N LEU A 309 31.93 -64.92 52.94
CA LEU A 309 33.08 -64.28 52.31
C LEU A 309 33.48 -63.01 53.06
N THR A 310 34.68 -63.01 53.70
CA THR A 310 35.17 -61.86 54.47
C THR A 310 36.34 -61.13 53.83
N ASP A 311 37.19 -61.73 53.02
CA ASP A 311 38.24 -61.00 52.23
C ASP A 311 38.83 -61.87 51.11
N ILE A 312 39.08 -61.27 49.98
CA ILE A 312 39.70 -61.96 48.86
C ILE A 312 40.80 -61.04 48.30
N THR A 313 42.01 -61.28 48.78
CA THR A 313 43.15 -60.41 48.61
C THR A 313 43.91 -60.50 47.29
N SER A 314 44.32 -59.36 46.89
CA SER A 314 45.48 -58.83 46.22
C SER A 314 46.11 -59.39 44.91
N GLU A 315 46.08 -60.66 44.55
CA GLU A 315 46.59 -61.12 43.23
C GLU A 315 45.63 -60.91 42.08
N THR A 316 44.37 -60.87 42.43
CA THR A 316 43.23 -60.59 41.52
C THR A 316 43.13 -59.07 41.21
N GLY A 317 43.70 -58.21 42.05
CA GLY A 317 43.50 -56.78 42.00
C GLY A 317 43.85 -56.12 40.64
N MET A 318 44.92 -56.52 40.02
CA MET A 318 45.38 -55.94 38.75
C MET A 318 44.54 -56.32 37.54
N TYR A 319 44.14 -57.59 37.45
CA TYR A 319 43.22 -58.07 36.39
C TYR A 319 41.80 -57.57 36.67
N LEU A 320 41.46 -57.44 37.90
CA LEU A 320 40.18 -56.94 38.38
C LEU A 320 40.05 -55.43 38.12
N GLN A 321 41.10 -54.65 38.30
CA GLN A 321 41.05 -53.23 38.00
C GLN A 321 40.81 -52.98 36.51
N ASN A 322 41.47 -53.75 35.64
CA ASN A 322 41.28 -53.60 34.20
C ASN A 322 39.84 -54.08 33.76
N THR A 323 39.40 -55.22 34.25
CA THR A 323 38.05 -55.68 34.02
C THR A 323 37.04 -54.76 34.66
N SER A 324 37.35 -54.15 35.83
CA SER A 324 36.55 -53.12 36.47
C SER A 324 36.41 -51.88 35.62
N ARG A 325 37.46 -51.44 35.02
CA ARG A 325 37.46 -50.28 34.13
C ARG A 325 36.60 -50.57 32.86
N TYR A 326 36.84 -51.72 32.19
CA TYR A 326 36.10 -52.06 30.96
C TYR A 326 34.59 -52.25 31.24
N LYS A 327 34.22 -52.82 32.36
CA LYS A 327 32.79 -52.99 32.69
C LYS A 327 32.14 -51.70 33.16
N GLN A 328 32.91 -50.78 33.82
CA GLN A 328 32.49 -49.47 34.15
C GLN A 328 32.23 -48.60 32.87
N GLU A 329 33.18 -48.70 31.92
CA GLU A 329 33.02 -48.08 30.63
C GLU A 329 31.84 -48.73 29.88
N GLY A 330 31.70 -50.06 29.89
CA GLY A 330 30.62 -50.80 29.25
C GLY A 330 29.25 -50.41 29.80
N LEU A 331 29.10 -50.32 31.13
CA LEU A 331 27.83 -49.93 31.76
C LEU A 331 27.54 -48.44 31.63
N SER A 332 28.59 -47.59 31.56
CA SER A 332 28.41 -46.17 31.17
C SER A 332 27.76 -46.09 29.78
N LEU A 333 28.30 -46.86 28.83
CA LEU A 333 27.73 -46.98 27.46
C LEU A 333 26.34 -47.59 27.44
N GLU A 334 26.07 -48.61 28.26
CA GLU A 334 24.72 -49.21 28.39
C GLU A 334 23.72 -48.20 28.95
N ASN A 335 24.13 -47.38 29.92
CA ASN A 335 23.28 -46.35 30.48
C ASN A 335 22.99 -45.25 29.42
N GLN A 336 24.02 -44.83 28.72
CA GLN A 336 23.85 -43.89 27.61
C GLN A 336 22.90 -44.50 26.54
N LEU A 337 23.12 -45.73 26.13
CA LEU A 337 22.28 -46.48 25.21
C LEU A 337 20.84 -46.56 25.68
N SER A 338 20.62 -46.81 26.99
CA SER A 338 19.29 -46.87 27.60
C SER A 338 18.59 -45.51 27.51
N ILE A 339 19.27 -44.44 27.83
CA ILE A 339 18.75 -43.08 27.72
C ILE A 339 18.39 -42.77 26.26
N VAL A 340 19.29 -43.07 25.33
CA VAL A 340 19.09 -42.81 23.90
C VAL A 340 17.93 -43.65 23.35
N LYS A 341 17.80 -44.93 23.77
CA LYS A 341 16.66 -45.80 23.41
C LYS A 341 15.33 -45.22 23.94
N TYR A 342 15.31 -44.79 25.19
CA TYR A 342 14.12 -44.16 25.76
C TYR A 342 13.71 -42.89 24.96
N ILE A 343 14.66 -42.06 24.57
CA ILE A 343 14.38 -40.89 23.70
C ILE A 343 13.84 -41.32 22.34
N LYS A 344 14.39 -42.42 21.77
CA LYS A 344 13.83 -43.00 20.54
C LYS A 344 12.40 -43.42 20.71
N GLU A 345 12.07 -44.18 21.79
CA GLU A 345 10.72 -44.59 22.10
C GLU A 345 9.79 -43.38 22.27
N TYR A 346 10.24 -42.35 23.00
CA TYR A 346 9.47 -41.12 23.15
C TYR A 346 9.20 -40.42 21.81
N LEU A 347 10.18 -40.42 20.91
CA LEU A 347 10.08 -39.81 19.55
C LEU A 347 9.13 -40.60 18.65
N VAL A 348 9.08 -41.94 18.80
CA VAL A 348 8.28 -42.82 17.94
C VAL A 348 6.85 -42.97 18.48
N ASP A 349 6.61 -42.70 19.76
CA ASP A 349 5.29 -42.83 20.38
C ASP A 349 4.27 -41.90 19.69
N PRO A 350 3.20 -42.45 19.08
CA PRO A 350 2.17 -41.67 18.40
C PRO A 350 1.38 -40.75 19.37
N GLN A 351 1.26 -41.15 20.66
CA GLN A 351 0.54 -40.34 21.64
C GLN A 351 1.29 -39.11 22.09
N LYS A 352 2.63 -39.10 21.91
CA LYS A 352 3.54 -37.98 22.26
C LYS A 352 3.98 -37.20 21.04
N GLY A 353 3.29 -37.34 19.93
CA GLY A 353 3.68 -36.73 18.64
C GLY A 353 3.73 -35.20 18.61
N SER A 354 3.09 -34.56 19.58
CA SER A 354 3.04 -33.10 19.71
C SER A 354 3.64 -32.58 21.03
N ASP A 355 4.29 -33.45 21.80
CA ASP A 355 4.89 -33.09 23.08
C ASP A 355 6.34 -32.60 22.89
N LEU A 356 6.76 -31.72 23.78
CA LEU A 356 8.15 -31.28 23.81
C LEU A 356 9.07 -32.45 24.14
N ILE A 357 10.10 -32.65 23.36
CA ILE A 357 11.12 -33.67 23.60
C ILE A 357 11.93 -33.24 24.85
N PRO A 358 12.13 -34.13 25.84
CA PRO A 358 12.98 -33.82 26.98
C PRO A 358 14.37 -33.38 26.51
N ALA A 359 14.80 -32.21 26.95
CA ALA A 359 16.11 -31.63 26.64
C ALA A 359 17.05 -31.78 27.84
N ASN A 360 18.35 -31.67 27.64
CA ASN A 360 19.35 -31.79 28.68
C ASN A 360 19.29 -33.15 29.45
N THR A 361 19.03 -34.23 28.70
CA THR A 361 18.88 -35.59 29.25
C THR A 361 20.19 -36.27 29.58
N GLY A 362 21.30 -35.61 29.29
CA GLY A 362 22.64 -36.16 29.48
C GLY A 362 23.13 -37.07 28.38
N ILE A 363 22.58 -36.96 27.22
CA ILE A 363 23.16 -37.57 26.02
C ILE A 363 24.50 -36.91 25.75
N SER A 364 25.56 -37.73 25.64
CA SER A 364 26.93 -37.23 25.40
C SER A 364 27.13 -36.64 23.99
N ASP A 365 26.14 -36.75 23.13
CA ASP A 365 26.16 -36.23 21.75
C ASP A 365 25.52 -34.84 21.68
N ASN A 366 26.37 -33.81 21.62
CA ASN A 366 25.96 -32.42 21.50
C ASN A 366 25.11 -32.16 20.24
N SER A 367 25.29 -32.98 19.19
CA SER A 367 24.53 -32.84 17.95
C SER A 367 23.06 -33.21 18.15
N VAL A 368 22.80 -34.34 18.80
CA VAL A 368 21.43 -34.79 19.10
C VAL A 368 20.75 -33.83 20.07
N GLU A 369 21.47 -33.37 21.08
CA GLU A 369 20.93 -32.44 22.08
C GLU A 369 20.60 -31.08 21.43
N SER A 370 21.47 -30.57 20.54
CA SER A 370 21.20 -29.36 19.78
C SER A 370 19.97 -29.50 18.87
N GLN A 371 19.85 -30.63 18.17
CA GLN A 371 18.70 -30.90 17.30
C GLN A 371 17.38 -31.00 18.11
N ILE A 372 17.41 -31.60 19.29
CA ILE A 372 16.26 -31.68 20.21
C ILE A 372 15.85 -30.26 20.65
N LYS A 373 16.81 -29.44 21.03
CA LYS A 373 16.56 -28.05 21.42
C LYS A 373 15.92 -27.26 20.28
N GLU A 374 16.48 -27.36 19.08
CA GLU A 374 15.97 -26.67 17.90
C GLU A 374 14.56 -27.16 17.53
N TYR A 375 14.28 -28.46 17.63
CA TYR A 375 12.96 -29.03 17.44
C TYR A 375 11.95 -28.44 18.43
N ASN A 376 12.31 -28.42 19.72
CA ASN A 376 11.46 -27.86 20.77
C ASN A 376 11.16 -26.38 20.53
N ASP A 377 12.15 -25.59 20.20
CA ASP A 377 12.00 -24.17 19.86
C ASP A 377 11.04 -23.99 18.67
N MET A 378 11.20 -24.84 17.66
CA MET A 378 10.33 -24.79 16.46
C MET A 378 8.91 -25.25 16.77
N LEU A 379 8.74 -26.28 17.60
CA LEU A 379 7.43 -26.79 18.01
C LEU A 379 6.66 -25.71 18.79
N LEU A 380 7.32 -25.05 19.74
CA LEU A 380 6.73 -23.94 20.50
C LEU A 380 6.32 -22.76 19.61
N LYS A 381 7.15 -22.46 18.60
CA LYS A 381 6.80 -21.45 17.59
C LYS A 381 5.56 -21.85 16.78
N ARG A 382 5.49 -23.11 16.37
CA ARG A 382 4.32 -23.65 15.67
C ARG A 382 3.06 -23.56 16.50
N ASP A 383 3.13 -23.94 17.76
CA ASP A 383 1.97 -23.95 18.68
C ASP A 383 1.43 -22.53 18.91
N LYS A 384 2.32 -21.55 19.08
CA LYS A 384 1.93 -20.14 19.16
C LYS A 384 1.22 -19.65 17.89
N LEU A 385 1.71 -20.06 16.72
CA LEU A 385 1.09 -19.68 15.45
C LEU A 385 -0.25 -20.38 15.24
N VAL A 386 -0.38 -21.65 15.64
CA VAL A 386 -1.64 -22.42 15.55
C VAL A 386 -2.69 -21.85 16.49
N ALA A 387 -2.32 -21.46 17.71
CA ALA A 387 -3.25 -20.85 18.66
C ALA A 387 -3.84 -19.52 18.13
N GLY A 388 -3.14 -18.84 17.22
CA GLY A 388 -3.57 -17.57 16.63
C GLY A 388 -4.02 -17.65 15.17
N SER A 389 -3.94 -18.80 14.49
CA SER A 389 -4.30 -18.92 13.08
C SER A 389 -4.89 -20.30 12.75
N SER A 390 -5.41 -20.45 11.55
CA SER A 390 -5.89 -21.74 11.06
C SER A 390 -4.73 -22.69 10.75
N ASN A 391 -4.93 -23.99 10.98
CA ASN A 391 -4.01 -25.06 10.53
C ASN A 391 -3.72 -25.06 9.01
N LYS A 392 -4.49 -24.30 8.23
CA LYS A 392 -4.30 -24.08 6.79
C LYS A 392 -3.37 -22.91 6.46
N ASN A 393 -2.85 -22.21 7.45
CA ASN A 393 -1.87 -21.14 7.23
C ASN A 393 -0.60 -21.73 6.57
N PRO A 394 -0.14 -21.21 5.43
CA PRO A 394 1.04 -21.71 4.73
C PRO A 394 2.28 -21.81 5.65
N ILE A 395 2.47 -20.88 6.55
CA ILE A 395 3.59 -20.85 7.50
C ILE A 395 3.47 -22.01 8.50
N VAL A 396 2.25 -22.32 8.98
CA VAL A 396 2.00 -23.45 9.88
C VAL A 396 2.23 -24.77 9.15
N ILE A 397 1.84 -24.86 7.89
CA ILE A 397 2.08 -26.04 7.04
C ILE A 397 3.57 -26.25 6.85
N ASP A 398 4.32 -25.19 6.53
CA ASP A 398 5.77 -25.23 6.34
C ASP A 398 6.49 -25.63 7.65
N LEU A 399 6.09 -25.05 8.78
CA LEU A 399 6.61 -25.43 10.10
C LEU A 399 6.30 -26.89 10.44
N ASN A 400 5.11 -27.40 10.13
CA ASN A 400 4.78 -28.80 10.34
C ASN A 400 5.63 -29.73 9.48
N ASN A 401 5.87 -29.36 8.22
CA ASN A 401 6.75 -30.11 7.34
C ASN A 401 8.19 -30.10 7.86
N SER A 402 8.67 -28.93 8.29
CA SER A 402 9.99 -28.76 8.87
C SER A 402 10.16 -29.54 10.17
N LEU A 403 9.17 -29.49 11.06
CA LEU A 403 9.11 -30.32 12.29
C LEU A 403 9.12 -31.81 11.98
N GLY A 404 8.34 -32.24 10.97
CA GLY A 404 8.31 -33.63 10.51
C GLY A 404 9.70 -34.06 9.99
N ALA A 405 10.30 -33.25 9.15
CA ALA A 405 11.64 -33.51 8.63
C ALA A 405 12.70 -33.52 9.74
N MET A 406 12.63 -32.57 10.66
CA MET A 406 13.55 -32.50 11.79
C MET A 406 13.39 -33.67 12.75
N LYS A 407 12.14 -34.05 13.09
CA LYS A 407 11.86 -35.23 13.87
C LYS A 407 12.48 -36.50 13.24
N GLN A 408 12.34 -36.65 11.94
CA GLN A 408 12.97 -37.76 11.21
C GLN A 408 14.52 -37.67 11.24
N THR A 409 15.05 -36.46 11.18
CA THR A 409 16.51 -36.24 11.30
C THR A 409 17.01 -36.59 12.71
N ILE A 410 16.28 -36.18 13.75
CA ILE A 410 16.58 -36.54 15.14
C ILE A 410 16.52 -38.07 15.32
N ILE A 411 15.47 -38.72 14.81
CA ILE A 411 15.34 -40.19 14.87
C ILE A 411 16.56 -40.85 14.21
N ARG A 412 16.97 -40.39 13.01
CA ARG A 412 18.16 -40.92 12.33
C ARG A 412 19.46 -40.65 13.12
N SER A 413 19.59 -39.47 13.68
CA SER A 413 20.75 -39.12 14.53
C SER A 413 20.80 -39.99 15.76
N VAL A 414 19.66 -40.21 16.43
CA VAL A 414 19.50 -41.11 17.57
C VAL A 414 19.81 -42.56 17.15
N ASP A 415 19.32 -43.00 16.00
CA ASP A 415 19.64 -44.33 15.47
C ASP A 415 21.12 -44.53 15.20
N ASN A 416 21.75 -43.52 14.59
CA ASN A 416 23.21 -43.56 14.36
C ASN A 416 23.99 -43.57 15.68
N LEU A 417 23.53 -42.81 16.67
CA LEU A 417 24.11 -42.81 18.01
C LEU A 417 23.93 -44.19 18.71
N ILE A 418 22.78 -44.83 18.59
CA ILE A 418 22.53 -46.19 19.07
C ILE A 418 23.49 -47.17 18.42
N VAL A 419 23.70 -47.07 17.08
CA VAL A 419 24.63 -47.91 16.37
C VAL A 419 26.05 -47.67 16.85
N GLY A 420 26.47 -46.40 16.99
CA GLY A 420 27.78 -46.02 17.51
C GLY A 420 28.05 -46.57 18.91
N LEU A 421 27.08 -46.37 19.82
CA LEU A 421 27.15 -46.87 21.20
C LEU A 421 27.16 -48.39 21.25
N ASN A 422 26.41 -49.08 20.40
CA ASN A 422 26.46 -50.56 20.32
C ASN A 422 27.81 -51.06 19.82
N ILE A 423 28.44 -50.40 18.84
CA ILE A 423 29.80 -50.75 18.38
C ILE A 423 30.80 -50.55 19.52
N GLN A 424 30.75 -49.43 20.21
CA GLN A 424 31.65 -49.18 21.33
C GLN A 424 31.42 -50.20 22.45
N LEU A 425 30.18 -50.49 22.76
CA LEU A 425 29.80 -51.47 23.76
C LEU A 425 30.31 -52.89 23.37
N LYS A 426 30.17 -53.24 22.09
CA LYS A 426 30.71 -54.49 21.60
C LYS A 426 32.22 -54.59 21.78
N ASN A 427 32.96 -53.53 21.40
CA ASN A 427 34.42 -53.50 21.56
C ASN A 427 34.83 -53.61 23.01
N ILE A 428 34.19 -52.88 23.88
CA ILE A 428 34.45 -52.97 25.36
C ILE A 428 34.13 -54.37 25.90
N ARG A 429 33.01 -55.00 25.46
CA ARG A 429 32.68 -56.40 25.87
C ARG A 429 33.70 -57.40 25.37
N GLU A 430 34.20 -57.26 24.15
CA GLU A 430 35.25 -58.14 23.63
C GLU A 430 36.54 -58.02 24.44
N GLN A 431 36.92 -56.77 24.88
CA GLN A 431 38.06 -56.59 25.77
C GLN A 431 37.78 -57.14 27.19
N GLU A 432 36.58 -56.97 27.72
CA GLU A 432 36.10 -57.54 28.97
C GLU A 432 36.20 -59.06 28.93
N GLU A 433 35.68 -59.68 27.80
CA GLU A 433 35.71 -61.13 27.62
C GLU A 433 37.13 -61.71 27.59
N GLN A 434 38.06 -61.02 26.88
CA GLN A 434 39.46 -61.39 26.85
C GLN A 434 40.08 -61.33 28.26
N THR A 435 39.75 -60.31 28.98
CA THR A 435 40.26 -60.12 30.38
C THR A 435 39.59 -61.09 31.32
N THR A 436 38.32 -61.39 31.11
CA THR A 436 37.52 -62.36 31.90
C THR A 436 38.04 -63.81 31.69
N LYS A 437 38.40 -64.20 30.46
CA LYS A 437 39.02 -65.50 30.18
C LYS A 437 40.32 -65.69 30.97
N ARG A 438 41.05 -64.62 31.24
CA ARG A 438 42.24 -64.68 32.13
C ARG A 438 41.89 -64.80 33.61
N ILE A 439 40.69 -64.37 34.02
CA ILE A 439 40.17 -64.47 35.39
C ILE A 439 39.48 -65.83 35.64
N GLU A 440 39.18 -66.61 34.61
CA GLU A 440 38.51 -67.91 34.73
C GLU A 440 39.28 -68.96 35.55
N ALA A 441 40.53 -68.69 35.85
CA ALA A 441 41.31 -69.47 36.80
C ALA A 441 41.00 -69.13 38.29
N VAL A 442 40.14 -68.06 38.60
CA VAL A 442 39.79 -67.64 39.96
C VAL A 442 38.47 -68.32 40.40
N PRO A 443 38.35 -68.67 41.69
CA PRO A 443 37.14 -69.33 42.17
C PRO A 443 35.86 -68.58 41.83
N THR A 444 34.83 -69.34 41.42
CA THR A 444 33.53 -68.84 40.92
C THR A 444 32.88 -67.83 41.83
N GLN A 445 33.09 -67.91 43.14
CA GLN A 445 32.52 -67.00 44.14
C GLN A 445 33.15 -65.58 44.08
N GLN A 446 34.42 -65.49 43.79
CA GLN A 446 35.17 -64.24 43.62
C GLN A 446 34.66 -63.47 42.42
N LYS A 447 34.49 -64.21 41.32
CA LYS A 447 34.00 -63.66 40.03
C LYS A 447 32.63 -63.04 40.17
N TYR A 448 31.72 -63.67 40.91
CA TYR A 448 30.36 -63.13 41.12
C TYR A 448 30.36 -61.82 41.91
N VAL A 449 31.05 -61.80 43.09
CA VAL A 449 31.11 -60.59 43.92
C VAL A 449 31.66 -59.41 43.15
N LEU A 450 32.72 -59.61 42.42
CA LEU A 450 33.36 -58.56 41.60
C LEU A 450 32.46 -58.08 40.47
N THR A 451 31.67 -58.98 39.91
CA THR A 451 30.72 -58.63 38.85
C THR A 451 29.61 -57.75 39.41
N VAL A 452 29.09 -58.07 40.57
CA VAL A 452 27.99 -57.33 41.20
C VAL A 452 28.49 -56.02 41.82
N GLU A 453 29.67 -55.99 42.48
CA GLU A 453 30.30 -54.76 42.98
C GLU A 453 30.58 -53.73 41.86
N ARG A 454 30.90 -54.23 40.69
CA ARG A 454 31.11 -53.40 39.55
C ARG A 454 29.77 -52.84 38.99
N GLN A 455 28.73 -53.65 38.95
CA GLN A 455 27.40 -53.19 38.58
C GLN A 455 26.91 -52.10 39.57
N GLN A 456 27.17 -52.29 40.87
CA GLN A 456 26.91 -51.31 41.91
C GLN A 456 27.59 -50.00 41.61
N LYS A 457 28.92 -50.03 41.40
CA LYS A 457 29.70 -48.79 41.17
C LYS A 457 29.23 -47.99 39.97
N ILE A 458 28.82 -48.64 38.94
CA ILE A 458 28.39 -47.95 37.73
C ILE A 458 26.97 -47.38 37.86
N LYS A 459 26.09 -48.12 38.55
CA LYS A 459 24.78 -47.57 38.91
C LYS A 459 24.92 -46.36 39.84
N GLU A 460 25.87 -46.42 40.78
CA GLU A 460 26.22 -45.29 41.62
C GLU A 460 26.73 -44.08 40.83
N GLU A 461 27.67 -44.29 39.88
CA GLU A 461 28.16 -43.22 39.00
C GLU A 461 27.06 -42.61 38.13
N LEU A 462 26.16 -43.47 37.63
CA LEU A 462 25.00 -42.99 36.86
C LEU A 462 24.03 -42.19 37.73
N TYR A 463 23.78 -42.68 38.97
CA TYR A 463 22.94 -41.96 39.92
C TYR A 463 23.52 -40.57 40.23
N LEU A 464 24.80 -40.47 40.51
CA LEU A 464 25.48 -39.21 40.75
C LEU A 464 25.44 -38.30 39.51
N TYR A 465 25.62 -38.88 38.33
CA TYR A 465 25.52 -38.11 37.07
C TYR A 465 24.12 -37.50 36.87
N LEU A 466 23.07 -38.31 37.05
CA LEU A 466 21.69 -37.84 36.94
C LEU A 466 21.35 -36.80 38.03
N LEU A 467 21.89 -36.98 39.25
CA LEU A 467 21.73 -36.01 40.34
C LEU A 467 22.34 -34.67 39.96
N ASN A 468 23.57 -34.67 39.42
CA ASN A 468 24.22 -33.45 38.91
C ASN A 468 23.38 -32.79 37.78
N LYS A 469 22.83 -33.60 36.87
CA LYS A 469 21.98 -33.09 35.78
C LYS A 469 20.64 -32.52 36.29
N ARG A 470 20.11 -33.08 37.40
CA ARG A 470 18.92 -32.52 38.05
C ARG A 470 19.24 -31.14 38.65
N GLU A 471 20.36 -31.00 39.32
CA GLU A 471 20.79 -29.71 39.89
C GLU A 471 21.08 -28.68 38.80
N GLU A 472 21.76 -29.08 37.72
CA GLU A 472 22.00 -28.22 36.55
C GLU A 472 20.71 -27.73 35.94
N ASN A 473 19.72 -28.61 35.73
CA ASN A 473 18.41 -28.26 35.24
C ASN A 473 17.63 -27.37 36.22
N GLY A 474 17.78 -27.60 37.54
CA GLY A 474 17.21 -26.74 38.58
C GLY A 474 17.79 -25.33 38.53
N LEU A 475 19.11 -25.20 38.37
CA LEU A 475 19.78 -23.91 38.17
C LEU A 475 19.29 -23.21 36.89
N THR A 476 19.13 -23.94 35.78
CA THR A 476 18.60 -23.41 34.52
C THR A 476 17.20 -22.83 34.74
N LEU A 477 16.33 -23.55 35.47
CA LEU A 477 14.99 -23.08 35.82
C LEU A 477 15.02 -21.80 36.66
N ALA A 478 15.95 -21.71 37.63
CA ALA A 478 16.09 -20.56 38.53
C ALA A 478 16.65 -19.30 37.85
N ILE A 479 17.46 -19.48 36.79
CA ILE A 479 18.18 -18.37 36.10
C ILE A 479 17.58 -18.08 34.72
N THR A 480 16.38 -18.57 34.43
CA THR A 480 15.76 -18.37 33.12
C THR A 480 15.58 -16.87 32.83
N GLU A 481 16.42 -16.33 31.95
CA GLU A 481 16.32 -14.95 31.46
C GLU A 481 15.50 -14.89 30.16
N SER A 482 14.90 -13.70 29.92
CA SER A 482 14.23 -13.40 28.66
C SER A 482 15.23 -13.26 27.51
N ASN A 483 14.83 -13.69 26.31
CA ASN A 483 15.67 -13.57 25.13
C ASN A 483 15.70 -12.15 24.54
N ALA A 484 14.66 -11.36 24.80
CA ALA A 484 14.54 -10.01 24.26
C ALA A 484 14.90 -8.98 25.30
N ARG A 485 16.05 -8.31 25.09
CA ARG A 485 16.49 -7.18 25.91
C ARG A 485 16.07 -5.88 25.25
N ILE A 486 15.34 -5.05 25.95
CA ILE A 486 14.98 -3.71 25.48
C ILE A 486 16.26 -2.87 25.37
N ILE A 487 16.52 -2.34 24.17
CA ILE A 487 17.56 -1.34 23.92
C ILE A 487 16.96 0.04 24.14
N ASP A 488 15.89 0.33 23.39
CA ASP A 488 15.14 1.56 23.50
C ASP A 488 13.68 1.22 23.79
N PRO A 489 13.12 1.72 24.90
CA PRO A 489 11.68 1.60 25.14
C PRO A 489 10.88 2.37 24.10
N ALA A 490 9.61 2.04 23.98
CA ALA A 490 8.73 2.69 23.02
C ALA A 490 8.72 4.21 23.23
N SER A 491 9.15 4.95 22.21
CA SER A 491 9.27 6.41 22.22
C SER A 491 9.15 6.96 20.79
N GLY A 492 9.03 8.28 20.65
CA GLY A 492 8.99 8.92 19.35
C GLY A 492 8.81 10.43 19.41
N SER A 493 8.80 11.09 18.24
CA SER A 493 8.59 12.53 18.16
C SER A 493 7.16 12.92 18.60
N SER A 494 7.03 14.09 19.19
CA SER A 494 5.73 14.73 19.43
C SER A 494 5.06 15.23 18.14
N ASP A 495 5.79 15.28 17.02
CA ASP A 495 5.27 15.71 15.75
C ASP A 495 4.46 14.59 15.06
N PRO A 496 3.28 14.89 14.52
CA PRO A 496 2.47 13.91 13.82
C PRO A 496 3.11 13.53 12.48
N VAL A 497 3.12 12.24 12.16
CA VAL A 497 3.60 11.70 10.87
C VAL A 497 2.54 11.78 9.78
N ALA A 498 1.27 11.85 10.16
CA ALA A 498 0.12 12.00 9.26
C ALA A 498 -0.97 12.86 9.92
N PRO A 499 -1.77 13.56 9.11
CA PRO A 499 -1.58 13.80 7.68
C PRO A 499 -0.38 14.70 7.37
N ARG A 500 0.33 14.42 6.30
CA ARG A 500 1.49 15.24 5.86
C ARG A 500 1.00 16.54 5.25
N THR A 501 0.93 17.60 6.07
CA THR A 501 0.37 18.91 5.71
C THR A 501 0.95 19.48 4.41
N MET A 502 2.29 19.48 4.27
CA MET A 502 2.96 19.96 3.05
C MET A 502 2.53 19.17 1.79
N MET A 503 2.43 17.85 1.89
CA MET A 503 2.08 17.01 0.74
C MET A 503 0.63 17.25 0.30
N ILE A 504 -0.28 17.44 1.27
CA ILE A 504 -1.70 17.70 0.99
C ILE A 504 -1.87 19.07 0.35
N PHE A 505 -1.21 20.13 0.87
CA PHE A 505 -1.24 21.45 0.24
C PHE A 505 -0.59 21.45 -1.15
N PHE A 506 0.51 20.72 -1.32
CA PHE A 506 1.15 20.58 -2.63
C PHE A 506 0.23 19.86 -3.62
N GLY A 507 -0.43 18.79 -3.20
CA GLY A 507 -1.45 18.10 -3.99
C GLY A 507 -2.64 19.02 -4.33
N ALA A 508 -3.09 19.84 -3.38
CA ALA A 508 -4.17 20.80 -3.61
C ALA A 508 -3.79 21.89 -4.63
N ILE A 509 -2.54 22.35 -4.60
CA ILE A 509 -2.03 23.31 -5.59
C ILE A 509 -1.97 22.68 -6.98
N ILE A 510 -1.44 21.46 -7.09
CA ILE A 510 -1.39 20.71 -8.36
C ILE A 510 -2.80 20.54 -8.93
N LEU A 511 -3.75 20.07 -8.12
CA LEU A 511 -5.14 19.91 -8.54
C LEU A 511 -5.77 21.26 -8.91
N GLY A 512 -5.50 22.31 -8.12
CA GLY A 512 -5.97 23.66 -8.38
C GLY A 512 -5.47 24.24 -9.71
N VAL A 513 -4.32 23.80 -10.19
CA VAL A 513 -3.78 24.19 -11.51
C VAL A 513 -4.29 23.26 -12.61
N THR A 514 -4.32 21.95 -12.36
CA THR A 514 -4.67 20.93 -13.37
C THR A 514 -6.14 21.01 -13.80
N ILE A 515 -7.05 21.26 -12.85
CA ILE A 515 -8.49 21.31 -13.12
C ILE A 515 -8.83 22.43 -14.13
N PRO A 516 -8.51 23.74 -13.88
CA PRO A 516 -8.81 24.78 -14.85
C PRO A 516 -8.07 24.60 -16.18
N MET A 517 -6.84 24.07 -16.15
CA MET A 517 -6.09 23.77 -17.35
C MET A 517 -6.78 22.70 -18.21
N GLY A 518 -7.28 21.63 -17.60
CA GLY A 518 -8.07 20.61 -18.29
C GLY A 518 -9.36 21.15 -18.88
N ILE A 519 -10.07 22.00 -18.14
CA ILE A 519 -11.30 22.65 -18.61
C ILE A 519 -11.00 23.57 -19.80
N LEU A 520 -9.98 24.41 -19.68
CA LEU A 520 -9.59 25.33 -20.76
C LEU A 520 -9.09 24.56 -22.00
N TRP A 521 -8.34 23.48 -21.81
CA TRP A 521 -7.94 22.59 -22.88
C TRP A 521 -9.16 21.99 -23.60
N LEU A 522 -10.13 21.48 -22.83
CA LEU A 522 -11.37 20.91 -23.39
C LEU A 522 -12.16 21.97 -24.18
N ILE A 523 -12.28 23.18 -23.65
CA ILE A 523 -12.93 24.31 -24.34
C ILE A 523 -12.19 24.63 -25.63
N ASN A 524 -10.87 24.64 -25.60
CA ASN A 524 -10.06 24.93 -26.78
C ASN A 524 -10.17 23.86 -27.87
N VAL A 525 -10.20 22.58 -27.47
CA VAL A 525 -10.37 21.45 -28.42
C VAL A 525 -11.79 21.42 -29.03
N THR A 526 -12.80 21.88 -28.28
CA THR A 526 -14.18 21.93 -28.76
C THR A 526 -14.48 23.23 -29.52
N ASP A 527 -13.62 24.22 -29.50
CA ASP A 527 -13.82 25.49 -30.21
C ASP A 527 -13.40 25.34 -31.69
N THR A 528 -14.39 25.30 -32.54
CA THR A 528 -14.25 25.17 -34.01
C THR A 528 -14.09 26.49 -34.74
N LYS A 529 -13.91 27.61 -34.02
CA LYS A 529 -13.79 28.96 -34.63
C LYS A 529 -12.36 29.25 -34.97
N VAL A 530 -12.16 29.76 -36.17
CA VAL A 530 -10.88 30.32 -36.62
C VAL A 530 -10.58 31.60 -35.86
N ARG A 531 -9.46 31.71 -35.19
CA ARG A 531 -9.07 32.87 -34.37
C ARG A 531 -7.85 33.59 -34.90
N THR A 532 -6.96 32.87 -35.55
CA THR A 532 -5.67 33.42 -35.97
C THR A 532 -5.39 33.10 -37.44
N ARG A 533 -4.59 33.98 -38.05
CA ARG A 533 -4.09 33.77 -39.40
C ARG A 533 -3.27 32.49 -39.54
N LYS A 534 -2.51 32.16 -38.52
CA LYS A 534 -1.67 30.95 -38.49
C LYS A 534 -2.47 29.67 -38.65
N GLU A 535 -3.63 29.60 -38.00
CA GLU A 535 -4.55 28.46 -38.13
C GLU A 535 -5.05 28.25 -39.56
N LEU A 536 -5.22 29.38 -40.33
CA LEU A 536 -5.59 29.34 -41.73
C LEU A 536 -4.43 28.96 -42.62
N ASP A 537 -3.24 29.53 -42.41
CA ASP A 537 -2.04 29.23 -43.18
C ASP A 537 -1.64 27.73 -43.11
N GLU A 538 -1.93 27.05 -41.99
CA GLU A 538 -1.65 25.64 -41.82
C GLU A 538 -2.66 24.71 -42.55
N VAL A 539 -3.90 25.17 -42.73
CA VAL A 539 -4.98 24.34 -43.28
C VAL A 539 -5.25 24.68 -44.75
N LEU A 540 -5.04 25.94 -45.16
CA LEU A 540 -5.37 26.37 -46.52
C LEU A 540 -4.25 26.00 -47.51
N THR A 541 -4.65 25.37 -48.62
CA THR A 541 -3.76 25.13 -49.76
C THR A 541 -3.75 26.27 -50.76
N VAL A 542 -4.60 27.29 -50.54
CA VAL A 542 -4.70 28.50 -51.34
C VAL A 542 -4.12 29.72 -50.62
N PRO A 543 -3.54 30.68 -51.33
CA PRO A 543 -2.91 31.83 -50.69
C PRO A 543 -3.94 32.71 -49.99
N LEU A 544 -3.61 33.14 -48.75
CA LEU A 544 -4.41 34.05 -47.98
C LEU A 544 -4.16 35.48 -48.52
N LEU A 545 -5.21 36.17 -48.99
CA LEU A 545 -5.10 37.52 -49.55
C LEU A 545 -4.99 38.60 -48.50
N GLY A 546 -5.66 38.42 -47.38
CA GLY A 546 -5.59 39.40 -46.25
C GLY A 546 -6.68 39.15 -45.24
N ASP A 547 -6.51 39.86 -44.11
CA ASP A 547 -7.46 39.85 -43.01
C ASP A 547 -8.19 41.18 -42.96
N ILE A 548 -9.52 41.14 -42.82
CA ILE A 548 -10.33 42.33 -42.69
C ILE A 548 -10.73 42.46 -41.22
N PRO A 549 -10.31 43.52 -40.51
CA PRO A 549 -10.69 43.74 -39.13
C PRO A 549 -12.19 43.98 -39.02
N ARG A 550 -12.75 43.59 -37.87
CA ARG A 550 -14.18 43.77 -37.62
C ARG A 550 -14.55 45.24 -37.70
N HIS A 551 -15.38 45.60 -38.67
CA HIS A 551 -15.92 46.95 -38.78
C HIS A 551 -16.98 47.16 -37.68
N SER A 552 -16.76 48.18 -36.83
CA SER A 552 -17.76 48.55 -35.82
C SER A 552 -18.68 49.64 -36.42
N VAL A 553 -19.85 49.26 -36.82
CA VAL A 553 -20.87 50.19 -37.32
C VAL A 553 -21.37 51.03 -36.17
N LYS A 554 -21.37 52.35 -36.35
CA LYS A 554 -22.00 53.29 -35.38
C LYS A 554 -23.52 53.05 -35.38
N LYS A 555 -24.13 53.22 -34.22
CA LYS A 555 -25.55 52.99 -34.03
C LYS A 555 -26.34 53.95 -34.95
N GLY A 556 -26.92 53.44 -36.04
CA GLY A 556 -27.69 54.19 -37.06
C GLY A 556 -27.13 54.15 -38.49
N GLU A 557 -25.96 53.53 -38.72
CA GLU A 557 -25.43 53.23 -40.05
C GLU A 557 -25.81 51.82 -40.47
N ASP A 558 -26.12 51.63 -41.74
CA ASP A 558 -26.39 50.26 -42.25
C ASP A 558 -25.10 49.40 -42.24
N VAL A 559 -25.23 48.18 -41.77
CA VAL A 559 -24.11 47.23 -41.65
C VAL A 559 -23.41 46.96 -42.96
N ASP A 560 -24.09 47.18 -44.06
CA ASP A 560 -23.62 46.91 -45.42
C ASP A 560 -23.05 48.14 -46.14
N SER A 561 -22.77 49.22 -45.43
CA SER A 561 -22.18 50.45 -46.01
C SER A 561 -20.75 50.24 -46.52
N ILE A 562 -20.34 51.05 -47.52
CA ILE A 562 -18.98 51.09 -48.01
C ILE A 562 -18.12 51.74 -46.92
N ALA A 563 -17.15 50.97 -46.40
CA ALA A 563 -16.22 51.40 -45.36
C ALA A 563 -14.94 52.02 -45.95
N VAL A 564 -14.63 51.75 -47.23
CA VAL A 564 -13.43 52.24 -47.87
C VAL A 564 -13.65 53.64 -48.40
N SER A 565 -12.93 54.64 -47.91
CA SER A 565 -12.93 56.04 -48.41
C SER A 565 -11.60 56.42 -49.02
N GLU A 566 -11.63 57.45 -49.93
CA GLU A 566 -10.40 57.94 -50.63
C GLU A 566 -9.34 58.46 -49.67
N SER A 567 -9.75 59.09 -48.60
CA SER A 567 -8.87 59.67 -47.56
C SER A 567 -8.79 58.81 -46.30
N GLY A 568 -9.40 57.59 -46.28
CA GLY A 568 -9.48 56.77 -45.10
C GLY A 568 -8.13 56.17 -44.69
N HIS A 569 -7.71 56.46 -43.46
CA HIS A 569 -6.57 55.84 -42.80
C HIS A 569 -6.99 54.83 -41.71
N ASP A 570 -8.24 54.41 -41.78
CA ASP A 570 -8.75 53.41 -40.85
C ASP A 570 -8.26 51.98 -41.20
N SER A 571 -8.29 51.11 -40.23
CA SER A 571 -7.76 49.75 -40.37
C SER A 571 -8.50 48.90 -41.43
N VAL A 572 -9.77 49.21 -41.71
CA VAL A 572 -10.56 48.52 -42.75
C VAL A 572 -10.14 48.96 -44.14
N SER A 573 -10.03 50.27 -44.39
CA SER A 573 -9.51 50.82 -45.66
C SER A 573 -8.14 50.30 -45.98
N GLU A 574 -7.25 50.22 -44.97
CA GLU A 574 -5.88 49.70 -45.14
C GLU A 574 -5.89 48.18 -45.45
N ALA A 575 -6.75 47.42 -44.81
CA ALA A 575 -6.91 45.99 -45.10
C ALA A 575 -7.33 45.73 -46.55
N PHE A 576 -8.26 46.55 -47.09
CA PHE A 576 -8.67 46.45 -48.51
C PHE A 576 -7.59 46.90 -49.48
N ARG A 577 -6.75 47.86 -49.12
CA ARG A 577 -5.55 48.24 -49.87
C ARG A 577 -4.54 47.09 -49.98
N ILE A 578 -4.31 46.39 -48.83
CA ILE A 578 -3.44 45.21 -48.77
C ILE A 578 -4.01 44.08 -49.65
N ILE A 579 -5.29 43.78 -49.53
CA ILE A 579 -5.97 42.73 -50.33
C ILE A 579 -5.85 43.06 -51.80
N ARG A 580 -6.15 44.31 -52.21
CA ARG A 580 -5.99 44.81 -53.60
C ARG A 580 -4.56 44.62 -54.11
N THR A 581 -3.56 45.01 -53.33
CA THR A 581 -2.15 44.88 -53.68
C THR A 581 -1.76 43.41 -53.85
N ASN A 582 -2.16 42.54 -52.93
CA ASN A 582 -1.90 41.10 -52.99
C ASN A 582 -2.56 40.49 -54.21
N MET A 583 -3.78 40.91 -54.55
CA MET A 583 -4.51 40.46 -55.73
C MET A 583 -3.80 40.94 -57.04
N GLU A 584 -3.25 42.15 -57.06
CA GLU A 584 -2.48 42.64 -58.19
C GLU A 584 -1.16 41.87 -58.41
N PHE A 585 -0.46 41.48 -57.32
CA PHE A 585 0.69 40.56 -57.39
C PHE A 585 0.30 39.20 -57.99
N MET A 586 -0.87 38.66 -57.61
CA MET A 586 -1.37 37.41 -58.19
C MET A 586 -1.67 37.60 -59.68
N ARG A 587 -2.24 38.73 -60.10
CA ARG A 587 -2.52 39.04 -61.50
C ARG A 587 -1.25 39.02 -62.35
N VAL A 588 -0.17 39.64 -61.86
CA VAL A 588 1.13 39.65 -62.55
C VAL A 588 1.67 38.24 -62.74
N LYS A 589 1.45 37.35 -61.77
CA LYS A 589 1.89 35.93 -61.84
C LYS A 589 1.05 35.05 -62.74
N SER A 590 -0.26 35.30 -62.82
CA SER A 590 -1.24 34.46 -63.58
C SER A 590 -1.56 34.98 -64.99
N GLY A 591 -1.11 36.17 -65.36
CA GLY A 591 -1.20 36.74 -66.72
C GLY A 591 -2.49 37.48 -67.05
N ASN A 592 -3.62 37.19 -66.45
CA ASN A 592 -4.89 37.91 -66.73
C ASN A 592 -5.96 37.68 -65.66
N LEU A 593 -5.92 38.44 -64.56
CA LEU A 593 -6.98 38.44 -63.54
C LEU A 593 -7.93 39.62 -63.79
N GLN A 594 -9.03 39.39 -64.50
CA GLN A 594 -10.01 40.42 -64.84
C GLN A 594 -11.36 40.17 -64.15
N VAL A 595 -11.72 38.92 -63.91
CA VAL A 595 -12.97 38.54 -63.27
C VAL A 595 -12.69 37.91 -61.90
N VAL A 596 -13.32 38.45 -60.89
CA VAL A 596 -13.17 37.98 -59.49
C VAL A 596 -14.52 37.62 -58.93
N MET A 597 -14.66 36.36 -58.50
CA MET A 597 -15.91 35.87 -57.90
C MET A 597 -15.72 35.68 -56.38
N PHE A 598 -16.67 36.17 -55.61
CA PHE A 598 -16.74 35.96 -54.17
C PHE A 598 -17.74 34.85 -53.80
N THR A 599 -17.31 33.90 -53.05
CA THR A 599 -18.15 32.83 -52.51
C THR A 599 -17.92 32.61 -51.02
N SER A 600 -18.87 32.02 -50.32
CA SER A 600 -18.74 31.62 -48.91
C SER A 600 -19.61 30.42 -48.61
N ALA A 601 -19.24 29.64 -47.61
CA ALA A 601 -20.00 28.48 -47.16
C ALA A 601 -21.33 28.88 -46.49
N ASN A 602 -21.36 30.01 -45.80
CA ASN A 602 -22.51 30.41 -44.98
C ASN A 602 -23.11 31.76 -45.48
N PRO A 603 -24.44 31.91 -45.45
CA PRO A 603 -25.10 33.20 -45.59
C PRO A 603 -24.62 34.19 -44.49
N GLY A 604 -24.44 35.44 -44.84
CA GLY A 604 -23.99 36.46 -43.86
C GLY A 604 -22.48 36.47 -43.56
N ALA A 605 -21.67 35.72 -44.28
CA ALA A 605 -20.22 35.70 -44.13
C ALA A 605 -19.51 36.99 -44.63
N GLY A 606 -20.24 37.99 -45.11
CA GLY A 606 -19.69 39.29 -45.54
C GLY A 606 -19.32 39.35 -47.03
N LYS A 607 -19.77 38.41 -47.90
CA LYS A 607 -19.44 38.46 -49.33
C LYS A 607 -19.68 39.84 -49.96
N THR A 608 -20.91 40.38 -49.80
CA THR A 608 -21.31 41.64 -50.35
C THR A 608 -20.47 42.78 -49.79
N PHE A 609 -20.21 42.82 -48.49
CA PHE A 609 -19.32 43.78 -47.84
C PHE A 609 -17.90 43.72 -48.42
N VAL A 610 -17.35 42.52 -48.55
CA VAL A 610 -15.97 42.37 -49.06
C VAL A 610 -15.88 42.71 -50.55
N SER A 611 -16.82 42.24 -51.38
CA SER A 611 -16.80 42.51 -52.83
C SER A 611 -17.02 43.99 -53.14
N SER A 612 -17.99 44.67 -52.48
CA SER A 612 -18.26 46.08 -52.73
C SER A 612 -17.10 47.01 -52.26
N ASN A 613 -16.54 46.73 -51.06
CA ASN A 613 -15.39 47.49 -50.58
C ASN A 613 -14.10 47.25 -51.36
N LEU A 614 -13.88 46.03 -51.85
CA LEU A 614 -12.75 45.75 -52.75
C LEU A 614 -12.94 46.42 -54.14
N ALA A 615 -14.16 46.34 -54.71
CA ALA A 615 -14.47 47.02 -55.95
C ALA A 615 -14.17 48.54 -55.84
N MET A 616 -14.61 49.12 -54.72
CA MET A 616 -14.34 50.52 -54.41
C MET A 616 -12.82 50.80 -54.31
N SER A 617 -12.10 49.99 -53.54
CA SER A 617 -10.65 50.11 -53.38
C SER A 617 -9.89 50.01 -54.69
N ILE A 618 -10.37 49.22 -55.66
CA ILE A 618 -9.77 49.10 -56.99
C ILE A 618 -10.15 50.32 -57.86
N ALA A 619 -11.42 50.77 -57.84
CA ALA A 619 -11.86 51.95 -58.59
C ALA A 619 -11.07 53.22 -58.26
N GLN A 620 -10.66 53.37 -56.97
CA GLN A 620 -9.78 54.49 -56.51
C GLN A 620 -8.41 54.50 -57.20
N THR A 621 -7.99 53.41 -57.86
CA THR A 621 -6.71 53.37 -58.61
C THR A 621 -6.85 53.74 -60.09
N ASN A 622 -7.91 54.42 -60.45
CA ASN A 622 -8.20 54.83 -61.83
C ASN A 622 -8.48 53.64 -62.79
N LYS A 623 -8.83 52.48 -62.27
CA LYS A 623 -9.28 51.31 -63.06
C LYS A 623 -10.79 51.37 -63.26
N ARG A 624 -11.25 50.93 -64.43
CA ARG A 624 -12.69 50.79 -64.69
C ARG A 624 -13.15 49.48 -64.03
N VAL A 625 -14.01 49.58 -63.05
CA VAL A 625 -14.50 48.43 -62.28
C VAL A 625 -16.00 48.32 -62.44
N ILE A 626 -16.47 47.13 -62.64
CA ILE A 626 -17.91 46.83 -62.59
C ILE A 626 -18.17 45.82 -61.48
N LEU A 627 -19.12 46.12 -60.59
CA LEU A 627 -19.60 45.25 -59.55
C LEU A 627 -20.91 44.60 -59.98
N VAL A 628 -20.94 43.29 -60.06
CA VAL A 628 -22.07 42.52 -60.55
C VAL A 628 -22.73 41.74 -59.42
N ASP A 629 -23.97 42.05 -59.12
CA ASP A 629 -24.76 41.24 -58.15
C ASP A 629 -25.25 39.95 -58.82
N ALA A 630 -24.41 38.94 -58.79
CA ALA A 630 -24.70 37.60 -59.22
C ALA A 630 -25.52 36.77 -58.20
N ASP A 631 -25.81 37.33 -57.03
CA ASP A 631 -26.77 36.73 -56.07
C ASP A 631 -28.21 37.08 -56.50
N ILE A 632 -28.62 36.52 -57.65
CA ILE A 632 -29.96 36.77 -58.20
C ILE A 632 -31.11 36.14 -57.40
N ARG A 633 -30.79 35.55 -56.23
CA ARG A 633 -31.77 35.05 -55.23
C ARG A 633 -32.10 36.06 -54.15
N LYS A 634 -31.10 36.81 -53.65
CA LYS A 634 -31.28 37.77 -52.55
C LYS A 634 -31.08 39.24 -52.96
N GLY A 635 -30.19 39.51 -53.92
CA GLY A 635 -29.99 40.83 -54.51
C GLY A 635 -29.64 41.92 -53.47
N THR A 636 -28.54 41.75 -52.73
CA THR A 636 -28.22 42.60 -51.57
C THR A 636 -27.51 43.91 -51.94
N LEU A 637 -26.95 44.08 -53.15
CA LEU A 637 -26.25 45.30 -53.58
C LEU A 637 -27.17 46.51 -53.68
N SER A 638 -28.45 46.33 -53.92
CA SER A 638 -29.43 47.42 -53.97
C SER A 638 -29.67 48.08 -52.61
N GLY A 639 -29.27 47.42 -51.48
CA GLY A 639 -29.29 48.07 -50.17
C GLY A 639 -28.07 48.90 -49.87
N ILE A 640 -26.93 48.68 -50.54
CA ILE A 640 -25.68 49.40 -50.33
C ILE A 640 -25.58 50.60 -51.24
N PHE A 641 -25.97 50.43 -52.49
CA PHE A 641 -25.94 51.49 -53.50
C PHE A 641 -27.39 51.92 -53.81
N SER A 642 -27.61 53.24 -53.80
CA SER A 642 -28.91 53.80 -54.17
C SER A 642 -29.31 53.33 -55.54
N ASN A 643 -30.30 52.40 -55.61
CA ASN A 643 -30.82 51.92 -56.88
C ASN A 643 -31.86 52.92 -57.39
N PRO A 644 -31.58 53.65 -58.44
CA PRO A 644 -32.64 54.39 -59.08
C PRO A 644 -33.70 53.40 -59.53
N SER A 645 -34.89 53.48 -58.94
CA SER A 645 -35.99 52.51 -58.87
C SER A 645 -36.63 52.11 -60.22
N LYS A 646 -35.89 52.21 -61.36
CA LYS A 646 -36.39 51.91 -62.72
C LYS A 646 -35.34 51.24 -63.64
N ARG A 647 -34.16 50.87 -63.14
CA ARG A 647 -33.19 50.18 -64.02
C ARG A 647 -33.40 48.68 -64.07
N MET A 648 -33.23 48.13 -65.30
CA MET A 648 -33.19 46.70 -65.50
C MET A 648 -31.97 46.12 -64.80
N GLY A 649 -32.03 44.86 -64.29
CA GLY A 649 -30.90 44.20 -63.62
C GLY A 649 -30.43 42.97 -64.42
N LEU A 650 -29.42 42.26 -63.89
CA LEU A 650 -28.85 41.07 -64.54
C LEU A 650 -29.85 40.03 -64.95
N THR A 651 -30.88 39.77 -64.14
CA THR A 651 -31.96 38.83 -64.52
C THR A 651 -32.74 39.21 -65.74
N HIS A 652 -32.92 40.52 -66.04
CA HIS A 652 -33.59 41.00 -67.25
C HIS A 652 -32.75 40.70 -68.50
N TYR A 653 -31.43 40.83 -68.38
CA TYR A 653 -30.52 40.49 -69.45
C TYR A 653 -30.49 38.96 -69.71
N LEU A 654 -30.30 38.22 -68.65
CA LEU A 654 -30.21 36.76 -68.73
C LEU A 654 -31.49 36.11 -69.22
N SER A 655 -32.65 36.65 -68.86
CA SER A 655 -33.95 36.16 -69.35
C SER A 655 -34.31 36.64 -70.73
N GLY A 656 -33.55 37.51 -71.40
CA GLY A 656 -33.77 37.97 -72.72
C GLY A 656 -34.74 39.13 -72.85
N HIS A 657 -35.06 39.83 -71.77
CA HIS A 657 -35.93 41.00 -71.82
C HIS A 657 -35.23 42.21 -72.39
N THR A 658 -33.88 42.28 -72.28
CA THR A 658 -33.05 43.26 -72.99
C THR A 658 -31.79 42.60 -73.53
N ASN A 659 -31.22 43.15 -74.59
CA ASN A 659 -29.91 42.80 -75.16
C ASN A 659 -28.90 43.98 -74.98
N ASP A 660 -29.37 45.15 -74.60
CA ASP A 660 -28.50 46.30 -74.41
C ASP A 660 -27.94 46.34 -72.93
N LEU A 661 -26.61 46.19 -72.82
CA LEU A 661 -25.93 46.25 -71.55
C LEU A 661 -26.05 47.63 -70.88
N ASN A 662 -26.21 48.70 -71.61
CA ASN A 662 -26.33 50.03 -71.07
C ASN A 662 -27.61 50.24 -70.23
N GLU A 663 -28.67 49.42 -70.53
CA GLU A 663 -29.93 49.49 -69.77
C GLU A 663 -29.80 48.87 -68.39
N ILE A 664 -28.86 47.93 -68.17
CA ILE A 664 -28.66 47.21 -66.90
C ILE A 664 -27.46 47.72 -66.08
N ILE A 665 -26.52 48.43 -66.77
CA ILE A 665 -25.38 49.01 -66.14
C ILE A 665 -25.76 50.34 -65.46
N GLY A 666 -25.64 50.42 -64.17
CA GLY A 666 -25.78 51.65 -63.40
C GLY A 666 -24.43 52.29 -63.18
N VAL A 667 -24.31 53.58 -63.43
CA VAL A 667 -23.17 54.37 -63.02
C VAL A 667 -23.41 54.79 -61.60
N SER A 668 -22.41 54.61 -60.72
CA SER A 668 -22.49 55.12 -59.34
C SER A 668 -22.40 56.64 -59.36
N GLU A 669 -23.43 57.30 -58.83
CA GLU A 669 -23.44 58.79 -58.74
C GLU A 669 -22.44 59.26 -57.70
N GLU A 670 -22.04 58.39 -56.78
CA GLU A 670 -21.21 58.69 -55.61
C GLU A 670 -19.73 58.35 -55.86
N TYR A 671 -19.44 57.42 -56.81
CA TYR A 671 -18.10 56.91 -57.01
C TYR A 671 -17.71 56.86 -58.51
N ASP A 672 -16.88 57.78 -58.93
CA ASP A 672 -16.35 57.84 -60.31
C ASP A 672 -15.61 56.53 -60.64
N LYS A 673 -15.88 55.94 -61.83
CA LYS A 673 -15.27 54.69 -62.33
C LYS A 673 -15.71 53.37 -61.68
N LEU A 674 -16.76 53.37 -60.85
CA LEU A 674 -17.42 52.15 -60.37
C LEU A 674 -18.80 52.04 -60.98
N ASP A 675 -18.98 51.09 -61.86
CA ASP A 675 -20.27 50.80 -62.45
C ASP A 675 -20.88 49.54 -61.72
N ILE A 676 -22.20 49.47 -61.70
CA ILE A 676 -22.90 48.44 -60.91
C ILE A 676 -23.97 47.80 -61.81
N VAL A 677 -24.03 46.45 -61.73
CA VAL A 677 -25.14 45.70 -62.23
C VAL A 677 -25.88 45.04 -61.08
N PHE A 678 -27.10 45.50 -60.85
CA PHE A 678 -27.98 44.91 -59.83
C PHE A 678 -28.53 43.59 -60.27
N SER A 679 -28.87 42.71 -59.34
CA SER A 679 -29.44 41.37 -59.63
C SER A 679 -30.74 41.40 -60.41
N GLY A 680 -31.55 42.41 -60.20
CA GLY A 680 -32.90 42.49 -60.73
C GLY A 680 -33.91 41.65 -59.93
N PRO A 681 -35.17 41.44 -60.51
CA PRO A 681 -36.18 40.65 -59.86
C PRO A 681 -35.72 39.19 -59.70
N VAL A 682 -36.15 38.51 -58.66
CA VAL A 682 -35.82 37.10 -58.44
C VAL A 682 -36.51 36.20 -59.46
N PRO A 683 -35.76 35.48 -60.29
CA PRO A 683 -36.33 34.62 -61.31
C PRO A 683 -36.73 33.26 -60.68
N PRO A 684 -37.65 32.51 -61.36
CA PRO A 684 -38.04 31.20 -60.89
C PRO A 684 -36.94 30.13 -61.04
N ASN A 685 -35.99 30.34 -61.95
CA ASN A 685 -34.87 29.39 -62.25
C ASN A 685 -33.51 30.06 -62.18
N PRO A 686 -33.05 30.54 -61.01
CA PRO A 686 -31.83 31.32 -60.86
C PRO A 686 -30.54 30.57 -61.26
N ALA A 687 -30.44 29.30 -61.01
CA ALA A 687 -29.25 28.52 -61.35
C ALA A 687 -29.10 28.32 -62.87
N GLU A 688 -30.18 28.07 -63.54
CA GLU A 688 -30.20 27.87 -65.03
C GLU A 688 -29.82 29.14 -65.78
N LEU A 689 -30.26 30.30 -65.29
CA LEU A 689 -29.90 31.59 -65.88
C LEU A 689 -28.44 31.91 -65.78
N LEU A 690 -27.81 31.58 -64.62
CA LEU A 690 -26.36 31.77 -64.43
C LEU A 690 -25.49 30.74 -65.17
N LEU A 691 -26.06 29.60 -65.54
CA LEU A 691 -25.40 28.58 -66.37
C LEU A 691 -25.67 28.77 -67.88
N SER A 692 -26.40 29.83 -68.29
CA SER A 692 -26.77 30.07 -69.66
C SER A 692 -25.64 30.67 -70.53
N GLU A 693 -25.60 30.40 -71.84
CA GLU A 693 -24.69 31.02 -72.79
C GLU A 693 -24.76 32.58 -72.72
N ARG A 694 -25.91 33.09 -72.32
CA ARG A 694 -26.12 34.52 -72.17
C ARG A 694 -25.26 35.10 -71.02
N PHE A 695 -25.03 34.36 -69.98
CA PHE A 695 -24.14 34.79 -68.91
C PHE A 695 -22.67 34.82 -69.38
N ASP A 696 -22.26 33.82 -70.15
CA ASP A 696 -20.92 33.80 -70.75
C ASP A 696 -20.73 34.98 -71.68
N HIS A 697 -21.73 35.27 -72.56
CA HIS A 697 -21.72 36.44 -73.40
C HIS A 697 -21.67 37.76 -72.60
N PHE A 698 -22.44 37.84 -71.53
CA PHE A 698 -22.43 39.00 -70.63
C PHE A 698 -21.04 39.24 -70.06
N ILE A 699 -20.42 38.26 -69.52
CA ILE A 699 -19.07 38.37 -68.98
C ILE A 699 -18.05 38.70 -70.07
N ALA A 700 -18.16 38.13 -71.28
CA ALA A 700 -17.28 38.41 -72.43
C ALA A 700 -17.40 39.84 -72.90
N GLU A 701 -18.58 40.42 -72.91
CA GLU A 701 -18.78 41.82 -73.26
C GLU A 701 -18.30 42.77 -72.21
N LEU A 702 -18.46 42.45 -70.88
CA LEU A 702 -17.89 43.25 -69.79
C LEU A 702 -16.35 43.23 -69.79
N ARG A 703 -15.73 42.15 -70.18
CA ARG A 703 -14.27 42.03 -70.34
C ARG A 703 -13.68 43.04 -71.36
N LYS A 704 -14.45 43.42 -72.36
CA LYS A 704 -14.02 44.44 -73.35
C LYS A 704 -14.04 45.86 -72.74
N ARG A 705 -14.91 46.07 -71.76
CA ARG A 705 -15.19 47.44 -71.29
C ARG A 705 -14.50 47.77 -69.96
N TYR A 706 -14.27 46.80 -69.05
CA TYR A 706 -13.82 46.99 -67.74
C TYR A 706 -12.47 46.30 -67.46
N ASP A 707 -11.68 46.90 -66.61
CA ASP A 707 -10.41 46.33 -66.19
C ASP A 707 -10.58 45.26 -65.13
N TYR A 708 -11.64 45.38 -64.33
CA TYR A 708 -12.07 44.38 -63.33
C TYR A 708 -13.60 44.19 -63.34
N ILE A 709 -14.01 42.96 -63.22
CA ILE A 709 -15.39 42.52 -63.07
C ILE A 709 -15.46 41.73 -61.73
N ILE A 710 -16.21 42.24 -60.79
CA ILE A 710 -16.29 41.71 -59.43
C ILE A 710 -17.71 41.28 -59.20
#